data_89fdc9b5e7e6a2249e8415ec6eeb2b58
#
_entry.id   89fdc9b5e7e6a2249e8415ec6eeb2b58
#
_cell.length_a   1.000
_cell.length_b   1.000
_cell.length_c   1.000
_cell.angle_alpha   90.00
_cell.angle_beta   90.00
_cell.angle_gamma   90.00
#
_symmetry.space_group_name_H-M   'P 1'
#
loop_
_entity.id
_entity.type
_entity.pdbx_description
1 polymer ?
#
loop_
_entity_poly.entity_id
_entity_poly.type
_entity_poly.pdbx_seq_one_letter_code
_entity_poly.pdbx_strand_id
1 'polypeptide(L)'
;MRILQRRRVPEPDPGLENRSSGAPVPARRGNAPLVRPRVATVLGARDKHRMSNGAYAKAHEQSISDPSAFWGEAAKAIDWITPPTTVLDDSNAPFYRWFPDGTLNTCFNAVDRHVRDGRGDQAAIRYDSPVTGTRRTVTYAELLEQVSRLAGALRGLGVEKGDRVVVYMPMVPEALVAMLACARIGAIHSVVFGGFAPAELAARLEDAEPKVVLSASCGIEPKRVVEHKPFLDAAIERSSHTPEAVIVLQREQARAELGERDHDWDELVAAAEPAECVEVAGTDPLYILYTSGTTGRPKGIVRDNGGYAVALRWSMEHVYDVRPGETMFTASDVGWVVGHSYIVYAPLLTGATTVVYEGKPVGTPDAGAFWRVIDDYDVVALFTAPTAFRAIKKEDADAQLLAQHDVSSLRTLFLAGERLDPDTYEWASRILGVPVVDNWWQTETGWPIASNLRGLDPMPIKPGSPSVAVPGYDVKVLDETGQPCAPGQEGAIVIGLPMPPGTLPTLWRDDQRYVDGYLSAFEGYYLTGDGGMVDEDGYVFVMGRTDDVLNVAGHRLSTGSMEAAIAGHPDVAECAVIGVHDDFKGQQPRAFVVLKAGVAEGEEERIRAELFTRVRDEVGAVASLKQVDVVQALPKTRSGKILRKTMREIADGKDAVVPGTIEDSSVLDELRGILRP
;
A
#
# COMPACT_ATOMS: atom_id res chain seq x y z
N MET A 1 -15.10 -61.92 -20.29
CA MET A 1 -16.20 -62.85 -20.03
C MET A 1 -16.94 -62.42 -18.79
N ARG A 2 -18.26 -62.14 -18.90
CA ARG A 2 -19.27 -61.78 -17.88
C ARG A 2 -19.11 -60.35 -17.28
N ILE A 3 -20.15 -59.52 -17.24
CA ILE A 3 -21.52 -59.32 -17.82
C ILE A 3 -21.99 -58.01 -17.16
N LEU A 4 -22.48 -57.12 -18.00
CA LEU A 4 -23.24 -55.89 -17.66
C LEU A 4 -24.50 -56.20 -16.87
N GLN A 5 -24.86 -55.42 -15.88
CA GLN A 5 -26.25 -55.19 -15.50
C GLN A 5 -26.57 -53.72 -15.35
N ARG A 6 -27.38 -53.24 -16.30
CA ARG A 6 -28.12 -51.97 -16.26
C ARG A 6 -29.22 -52.07 -15.20
N ARG A 7 -29.42 -51.03 -14.40
CA ARG A 7 -30.69 -50.79 -13.68
C ARG A 7 -31.41 -49.59 -14.29
N ARG A 8 -32.69 -49.85 -14.57
CA ARG A 8 -33.68 -49.00 -15.24
C ARG A 8 -34.17 -47.89 -14.31
N VAL A 9 -34.50 -46.76 -14.94
CA VAL A 9 -35.29 -45.62 -14.43
C VAL A 9 -36.76 -46.02 -14.47
N PRO A 10 -37.62 -45.71 -13.49
CA PRO A 10 -39.08 -45.76 -13.65
C PRO A 10 -39.62 -44.39 -14.10
N GLU A 11 -40.52 -44.44 -15.06
CA GLU A 11 -41.38 -43.37 -15.55
C GLU A 11 -42.53 -43.04 -14.58
N PRO A 12 -43.16 -41.85 -14.68
CA PRO A 12 -44.14 -41.36 -13.71
C PRO A 12 -45.58 -41.77 -14.03
N ASP A 13 -46.35 -41.95 -12.96
CA ASP A 13 -47.78 -42.27 -12.97
C ASP A 13 -48.61 -40.96 -13.05
N PRO A 14 -49.68 -40.87 -13.87
CA PRO A 14 -50.51 -39.70 -14.00
C PRO A 14 -51.80 -39.82 -13.16
N GLY A 15 -52.08 -38.80 -12.39
CA GLY A 15 -53.43 -38.57 -11.90
C GLY A 15 -53.52 -38.06 -10.46
N LEU A 16 -53.84 -36.79 -10.31
CA LEU A 16 -54.96 -36.33 -9.50
C LEU A 16 -55.12 -34.80 -9.60
N GLU A 17 -56.33 -34.43 -9.86
CA GLU A 17 -56.85 -33.07 -10.13
C GLU A 17 -56.79 -32.10 -8.98
N ASN A 18 -56.63 -30.85 -9.38
CA ASN A 18 -57.22 -29.61 -8.88
C ASN A 18 -57.67 -29.50 -7.39
N ARG A 19 -57.00 -28.68 -6.63
CA ARG A 19 -57.68 -27.70 -5.73
C ARG A 19 -56.89 -26.39 -5.62
N SER A 20 -57.49 -25.35 -6.15
CA SER A 20 -57.11 -23.93 -5.98
C SER A 20 -57.20 -23.52 -4.52
N SER A 21 -56.14 -22.95 -3.97
CA SER A 21 -56.24 -21.98 -2.87
C SER A 21 -55.12 -20.97 -3.06
N GLY A 22 -55.53 -19.74 -3.43
CA GLY A 22 -54.65 -18.61 -3.64
C GLY A 22 -54.04 -18.11 -2.34
N ALA A 23 -52.73 -18.01 -2.32
CA ALA A 23 -52.04 -17.10 -1.43
C ALA A 23 -51.34 -16.00 -2.27
N PRO A 24 -51.39 -14.75 -1.90
CA PRO A 24 -50.90 -13.66 -2.72
C PRO A 24 -49.37 -13.66 -2.74
N VAL A 25 -48.81 -13.60 -3.96
CA VAL A 25 -47.41 -13.30 -4.21
C VAL A 25 -47.09 -11.91 -3.66
N PRO A 26 -46.05 -11.72 -2.85
CA PRO A 26 -45.66 -10.39 -2.42
C PRO A 26 -45.18 -9.58 -3.63
N ALA A 27 -45.73 -8.42 -3.81
CA ALA A 27 -45.40 -7.44 -4.83
C ALA A 27 -43.90 -7.08 -4.77
N ARG A 28 -43.26 -7.12 -5.92
CA ARG A 28 -41.91 -6.56 -6.14
C ARG A 28 -41.89 -5.13 -5.57
N ARG A 29 -41.05 -4.87 -4.60
CA ARG A 29 -40.77 -3.53 -4.10
C ARG A 29 -40.24 -2.72 -5.29
N GLY A 30 -40.94 -1.63 -5.58
CA GLY A 30 -40.59 -0.66 -6.60
C GLY A 30 -39.23 -0.07 -6.35
N ASN A 31 -38.53 0.24 -7.44
CA ASN A 31 -37.30 0.99 -7.49
C ASN A 31 -37.35 2.18 -6.56
N ALA A 32 -36.50 2.20 -5.53
CA ALA A 32 -36.24 3.39 -4.75
C ALA A 32 -35.66 4.46 -5.70
N PRO A 33 -36.06 5.73 -5.57
CA PRO A 33 -35.51 6.77 -6.42
C PRO A 33 -34.01 6.89 -6.18
N LEU A 34 -33.22 6.87 -7.27
CA LEU A 34 -31.82 7.18 -7.30
C LEU A 34 -31.57 8.52 -6.60
N VAL A 35 -30.99 8.47 -5.41
CA VAL A 35 -30.52 9.65 -4.71
C VAL A 35 -29.33 10.20 -5.52
N ARG A 36 -29.54 11.31 -6.23
CA ARG A 36 -28.45 12.03 -6.88
C ARG A 36 -27.45 12.48 -5.81
N PRO A 37 -26.15 12.14 -5.90
CA PRO A 37 -25.16 12.66 -4.97
C PRO A 37 -25.07 14.19 -5.14
N ARG A 38 -25.24 14.90 -4.04
CA ARG A 38 -24.94 16.34 -3.97
C ARG A 38 -23.43 16.49 -3.96
N VAL A 39 -22.87 17.05 -5.01
CA VAL A 39 -21.49 17.53 -5.07
C VAL A 39 -21.29 18.64 -4.03
N ALA A 40 -20.17 18.59 -3.32
CA ALA A 40 -19.76 19.49 -2.24
C ALA A 40 -20.72 19.51 -1.03
N THR A 41 -20.54 18.56 -0.13
CA THR A 41 -21.22 18.61 1.17
C THR A 41 -20.50 19.62 2.05
N VAL A 42 -21.04 20.84 2.15
CA VAL A 42 -20.68 21.76 3.24
C VAL A 42 -21.05 21.05 4.55
N LEU A 43 -20.08 20.90 5.46
CA LEU A 43 -20.32 20.26 6.75
C LEU A 43 -21.44 20.99 7.50
N GLY A 44 -22.40 20.24 8.00
CA GLY A 44 -23.46 20.78 8.87
C GLY A 44 -22.89 21.23 10.21
N ALA A 45 -23.64 22.05 10.94
CA ALA A 45 -23.22 22.54 12.26
C ALA A 45 -22.88 21.40 13.24
N ARG A 46 -23.58 20.25 13.15
CA ARG A 46 -23.30 19.04 13.96
C ARG A 46 -21.93 18.43 13.62
N ASP A 47 -21.59 18.36 12.34
CA ASP A 47 -20.31 17.80 11.88
C ASP A 47 -19.15 18.74 12.23
N LYS A 48 -19.34 20.06 12.10
CA LYS A 48 -18.37 21.07 12.55
C LYS A 48 -18.13 21.00 14.06
N HIS A 49 -19.18 20.81 14.87
CA HIS A 49 -19.03 20.61 16.31
C HIS A 49 -18.27 19.32 16.64
N ARG A 50 -18.51 18.24 15.89
CA ARG A 50 -17.79 16.97 16.04
C ARG A 50 -16.32 17.12 15.71
N MET A 51 -15.96 17.84 14.64
CA MET A 51 -14.60 18.16 14.25
C MET A 51 -13.82 18.95 15.31
N SER A 52 -14.49 19.84 16.05
CA SER A 52 -13.86 20.70 17.06
C SER A 52 -13.89 20.15 18.49
N ASN A 53 -14.81 19.22 18.82
CA ASN A 53 -15.04 18.76 20.19
C ASN A 53 -15.29 17.25 20.29
N GLY A 54 -15.18 16.50 19.20
CA GLY A 54 -15.36 15.05 19.14
C GLY A 54 -14.19 14.26 19.74
N ALA A 55 -14.26 12.93 19.67
CA ALA A 55 -13.18 12.05 20.11
C ALA A 55 -11.91 12.28 19.32
N TYR A 56 -12.03 12.51 18.01
CA TYR A 56 -10.89 12.86 17.14
C TYR A 56 -10.18 14.13 17.62
N ALA A 57 -10.90 15.23 17.80
CA ALA A 57 -10.31 16.50 18.18
C ALA A 57 -9.49 16.40 19.47
N LYS A 58 -10.04 15.71 20.47
CA LYS A 58 -9.35 15.48 21.75
C LYS A 58 -8.10 14.63 21.59
N ALA A 59 -8.20 13.54 20.84
CA ALA A 59 -7.07 12.64 20.60
C ALA A 59 -5.96 13.36 19.81
N HIS A 60 -6.32 14.12 18.77
CA HIS A 60 -5.36 14.87 17.98
C HIS A 60 -4.70 15.97 18.80
N GLU A 61 -5.47 16.81 19.53
CA GLU A 61 -4.93 17.84 20.41
C GLU A 61 -3.97 17.26 21.45
N GLN A 62 -4.38 16.18 22.16
CA GLN A 62 -3.53 15.53 23.14
C GLN A 62 -2.26 14.97 22.53
N SER A 63 -2.35 14.34 21.36
CA SER A 63 -1.20 13.72 20.70
C SER A 63 -0.13 14.74 20.26
N ILE A 64 -0.52 16.01 20.07
CA ILE A 64 0.40 17.11 19.71
C ILE A 64 0.88 17.86 20.95
N SER A 65 -0.03 18.17 21.89
CA SER A 65 0.32 18.97 23.07
C SER A 65 1.05 18.20 24.16
N ASP A 66 0.77 16.89 24.30
CA ASP A 66 1.45 15.97 25.23
C ASP A 66 1.65 14.59 24.58
N PRO A 67 2.56 14.50 23.59
CA PRO A 67 2.82 13.26 22.88
C PRO A 67 3.28 12.12 23.81
N SER A 68 3.98 12.43 24.90
CA SER A 68 4.43 11.44 25.86
C SER A 68 3.27 10.78 26.61
N ALA A 69 2.28 11.54 27.06
CA ALA A 69 1.11 10.97 27.70
C ALA A 69 0.27 10.15 26.71
N PHE A 70 0.06 10.67 25.51
CA PHE A 70 -0.76 10.01 24.48
C PHE A 70 -0.16 8.66 24.04
N TRP A 71 1.11 8.67 23.65
CA TRP A 71 1.77 7.46 23.17
C TRP A 71 2.18 6.51 24.30
N GLY A 72 2.38 7.02 25.52
CA GLY A 72 2.56 6.19 26.71
C GLY A 72 1.31 5.37 27.04
N GLU A 73 0.11 5.91 26.82
CA GLU A 73 -1.14 5.16 26.95
C GLU A 73 -1.28 4.09 25.85
N ALA A 74 -1.02 4.46 24.60
CA ALA A 74 -1.05 3.54 23.46
C ALA A 74 -0.04 2.39 23.62
N ALA A 75 1.11 2.64 24.22
CA ALA A 75 2.16 1.65 24.44
C ALA A 75 1.74 0.51 25.38
N LYS A 76 0.71 0.69 26.21
CA LYS A 76 0.16 -0.37 27.09
C LYS A 76 -0.46 -1.54 26.33
N ALA A 77 -0.77 -1.37 25.04
CA ALA A 77 -1.29 -2.42 24.18
C ALA A 77 -0.21 -3.39 23.67
N ILE A 78 1.07 -3.13 23.98
CA ILE A 78 2.23 -3.95 23.63
C ILE A 78 2.73 -4.70 24.87
N ASP A 79 3.08 -5.97 24.69
CA ASP A 79 3.75 -6.78 25.71
C ASP A 79 5.24 -6.45 25.69
N TRP A 80 5.65 -5.61 26.62
CA TRP A 80 7.05 -5.25 26.82
C TRP A 80 7.74 -6.27 27.73
N ILE A 81 9.00 -6.60 27.44
CA ILE A 81 9.87 -7.34 28.34
C ILE A 81 10.27 -6.39 29.49
N THR A 82 10.76 -5.21 29.15
CA THR A 82 10.97 -4.10 30.09
C THR A 82 10.08 -2.94 29.62
N PRO A 83 9.01 -2.58 30.35
CA PRO A 83 8.17 -1.45 30.00
C PRO A 83 8.95 -0.13 29.97
N PRO A 84 8.73 0.73 28.97
CA PRO A 84 9.43 2.01 28.88
C PRO A 84 9.01 2.95 30.03
N THR A 85 9.98 3.64 30.61
CA THR A 85 9.75 4.75 31.53
C THR A 85 9.87 6.10 30.84
N THR A 86 10.63 6.18 29.75
CA THR A 86 10.75 7.32 28.86
C THR A 86 9.99 7.02 27.57
N VAL A 87 8.98 7.82 27.27
CA VAL A 87 8.15 7.64 26.05
C VAL A 87 8.80 8.32 24.85
N LEU A 88 9.25 9.56 25.00
CA LEU A 88 9.93 10.34 23.98
C LEU A 88 11.24 10.91 24.54
N ASP A 89 12.33 10.70 23.83
CA ASP A 89 13.63 11.33 24.08
C ASP A 89 13.94 12.28 22.91
N ASP A 90 13.98 13.57 23.23
CA ASP A 90 14.27 14.68 22.32
C ASP A 90 15.67 15.30 22.54
N SER A 91 16.48 14.68 23.41
CA SER A 91 17.81 15.18 23.79
C SER A 91 18.80 15.28 22.62
N ASN A 92 18.55 14.54 21.53
CA ASN A 92 19.36 14.54 20.31
C ASN A 92 18.57 14.99 19.08
N ALA A 93 17.68 15.99 19.25
CA ALA A 93 16.94 16.53 18.10
C ALA A 93 17.87 16.94 16.95
N PRO A 94 17.53 16.71 15.70
CA PRO A 94 16.25 16.25 15.20
C PRO A 94 16.07 14.71 15.12
N PHE A 95 16.94 13.95 15.76
CA PHE A 95 16.86 12.48 15.84
C PHE A 95 16.10 12.09 17.11
N TYR A 96 14.79 12.12 17.06
CA TYR A 96 13.90 11.76 18.16
C TYR A 96 13.84 10.25 18.33
N ARG A 97 13.76 9.79 19.60
CA ARG A 97 13.68 8.36 19.92
C ARG A 97 12.43 8.07 20.75
N TRP A 98 11.63 7.15 20.27
CA TRP A 98 10.45 6.68 20.97
C TRP A 98 10.79 5.43 21.78
N PHE A 99 10.35 5.40 23.06
CA PHE A 99 10.53 4.28 23.98
C PHE A 99 11.98 3.80 24.12
N PRO A 100 12.97 4.71 24.38
CA PRO A 100 14.39 4.41 24.28
C PRO A 100 14.89 3.41 25.33
N ASP A 101 14.22 3.30 26.48
CA ASP A 101 14.55 2.43 27.60
C ASP A 101 13.62 1.20 27.70
N GLY A 102 12.66 1.07 26.77
CA GLY A 102 11.79 -0.09 26.65
C GLY A 102 12.43 -1.22 25.87
N THR A 103 12.16 -2.49 26.27
CA THR A 103 12.57 -3.67 25.51
C THR A 103 11.39 -4.58 25.21
N LEU A 104 11.41 -5.21 24.04
CA LEU A 104 10.33 -6.07 23.57
C LEU A 104 10.86 -7.13 22.60
N ASN A 105 9.96 -7.90 21.99
CA ASN A 105 10.18 -8.58 20.72
C ASN A 105 8.93 -8.42 19.86
N THR A 106 9.10 -7.90 18.64
CA THR A 106 7.99 -7.63 17.73
C THR A 106 7.32 -8.91 17.25
N CYS A 107 8.08 -10.00 17.01
CA CYS A 107 7.52 -11.30 16.65
C CYS A 107 6.69 -11.89 17.79
N PHE A 108 7.18 -11.82 19.04
CA PHE A 108 6.41 -12.25 20.21
C PHE A 108 5.04 -11.56 20.27
N ASN A 109 5.02 -10.25 20.06
CA ASN A 109 3.79 -9.48 20.06
C ASN A 109 2.86 -9.80 18.89
N ALA A 110 3.42 -10.20 17.73
CA ALA A 110 2.65 -10.55 16.54
C ALA A 110 2.14 -12.00 16.54
N VAL A 111 2.81 -12.93 17.24
CA VAL A 111 2.54 -14.37 17.13
C VAL A 111 2.39 -15.04 18.50
N ASP A 112 3.46 -15.10 19.28
CA ASP A 112 3.55 -15.92 20.51
C ASP A 112 2.48 -15.55 21.53
N ARG A 113 2.24 -14.25 21.77
CA ARG A 113 1.26 -13.80 22.75
C ARG A 113 -0.15 -14.29 22.43
N HIS A 114 -0.50 -14.40 21.15
CA HIS A 114 -1.83 -14.87 20.76
C HIS A 114 -2.00 -16.36 21.02
N VAL A 115 -0.95 -17.16 20.84
CA VAL A 115 -0.94 -18.59 21.22
C VAL A 115 -1.02 -18.72 22.75
N ARG A 116 -0.19 -17.97 23.48
CA ARG A 116 -0.21 -17.90 24.95
C ARG A 116 -1.60 -17.55 25.49
N ASP A 117 -2.29 -16.61 24.83
CA ASP A 117 -3.59 -16.08 25.24
C ASP A 117 -4.76 -16.95 24.71
N GLY A 118 -4.48 -18.17 24.22
CA GLY A 118 -5.49 -19.17 23.85
C GLY A 118 -6.08 -19.02 22.44
N ARG A 119 -5.44 -18.26 21.55
CA ARG A 119 -5.85 -18.07 20.16
C ARG A 119 -5.04 -18.93 19.16
N GLY A 120 -4.37 -19.97 19.64
CA GLY A 120 -3.53 -20.81 18.79
C GLY A 120 -4.25 -21.38 17.58
N ASP A 121 -5.51 -21.78 17.72
CA ASP A 121 -6.33 -22.35 16.63
C ASP A 121 -6.95 -21.30 15.70
N GLN A 122 -6.86 -20.01 16.04
CA GLN A 122 -7.36 -18.93 15.19
C GLN A 122 -6.50 -18.82 13.93
N ALA A 123 -7.13 -18.56 12.77
CA ALA A 123 -6.40 -18.27 11.56
C ALA A 123 -5.57 -16.99 11.71
N ALA A 124 -4.27 -17.09 11.48
CA ALA A 124 -3.35 -15.96 11.37
C ALA A 124 -3.27 -15.50 9.91
N ILE A 125 -3.13 -16.46 8.97
CA ILE A 125 -2.97 -16.20 7.54
C ILE A 125 -4.01 -17.00 6.74
N ARG A 126 -4.69 -16.33 5.82
CA ARG A 126 -5.42 -16.92 4.71
C ARG A 126 -4.60 -16.74 3.45
N TYR A 127 -3.99 -17.81 2.97
CA TYR A 127 -3.29 -17.79 1.68
C TYR A 127 -4.22 -18.18 0.56
N ASP A 128 -4.27 -17.34 -0.46
CA ASP A 128 -5.09 -17.54 -1.64
C ASP A 128 -4.27 -17.23 -2.90
N SER A 129 -3.99 -18.26 -3.68
CA SER A 129 -3.22 -18.18 -4.92
C SER A 129 -4.06 -18.68 -6.09
N PRO A 130 -4.78 -17.82 -6.80
CA PRO A 130 -5.49 -18.23 -8.01
C PRO A 130 -4.55 -18.63 -9.15
N VAL A 131 -3.29 -18.18 -9.13
CA VAL A 131 -2.29 -18.54 -10.16
C VAL A 131 -1.75 -19.97 -10.00
N THR A 132 -1.83 -20.54 -8.78
CA THR A 132 -1.49 -21.96 -8.53
C THR A 132 -2.71 -22.81 -8.23
N GLY A 133 -3.87 -22.21 -8.00
CA GLY A 133 -5.07 -22.89 -7.50
C GLY A 133 -4.97 -23.33 -6.04
N THR A 134 -4.01 -22.77 -5.28
CA THR A 134 -3.74 -23.18 -3.89
C THR A 134 -4.46 -22.24 -2.91
N ARG A 135 -5.11 -22.84 -1.91
CA ARG A 135 -5.66 -22.13 -0.75
C ARG A 135 -5.19 -22.83 0.52
N ARG A 136 -4.69 -22.08 1.48
CA ARG A 136 -4.16 -22.59 2.75
C ARG A 136 -4.54 -21.64 3.88
N THR A 137 -4.92 -22.21 5.01
CA THR A 137 -5.06 -21.48 6.26
C THR A 137 -3.87 -21.83 7.14
N VAL A 138 -3.23 -20.83 7.71
CA VAL A 138 -2.18 -21.01 8.73
C VAL A 138 -2.72 -20.43 10.02
N THR A 139 -2.82 -21.25 11.06
CA THR A 139 -3.22 -20.82 12.40
C THR A 139 -2.07 -20.10 13.12
N TYR A 140 -2.36 -19.40 14.24
CA TYR A 140 -1.30 -18.77 15.03
C TYR A 140 -0.32 -19.81 15.60
N ALA A 141 -0.80 -21.00 15.98
CA ALA A 141 0.07 -22.07 16.46
C ALA A 141 0.99 -22.61 15.34
N GLU A 142 0.46 -22.82 14.14
CA GLU A 142 1.24 -23.25 12.98
C GLU A 142 2.24 -22.16 12.54
N LEU A 143 1.83 -20.88 12.60
CA LEU A 143 2.72 -19.76 12.30
C LEU A 143 3.87 -19.67 13.31
N LEU A 144 3.58 -19.86 14.61
CA LEU A 144 4.61 -19.91 15.64
C LEU A 144 5.63 -21.01 15.37
N GLU A 145 5.19 -22.21 15.04
CA GLU A 145 6.07 -23.34 14.72
C GLU A 145 6.96 -23.04 13.52
N GLN A 146 6.38 -22.54 12.41
CA GLN A 146 7.13 -22.20 11.20
C GLN A 146 8.16 -21.09 11.44
N VAL A 147 7.75 -20.03 12.12
CA VAL A 147 8.61 -18.87 12.42
C VAL A 147 9.74 -19.27 13.37
N SER A 148 9.47 -20.02 14.42
CA SER A 148 10.49 -20.43 15.38
C SER A 148 11.54 -21.37 14.78
N ARG A 149 11.13 -22.30 13.90
CA ARG A 149 12.05 -23.18 13.18
C ARG A 149 12.91 -22.43 12.17
N LEU A 150 12.32 -21.55 11.34
CA LEU A 150 13.12 -20.74 10.43
C LEU A 150 14.10 -19.83 11.18
N ALA A 151 13.68 -19.27 12.32
CA ALA A 151 14.56 -18.49 13.18
C ALA A 151 15.73 -19.33 13.71
N GLY A 152 15.47 -20.59 14.06
CA GLY A 152 16.50 -21.57 14.44
C GLY A 152 17.46 -21.88 13.29
N ALA A 153 16.94 -22.07 12.08
CA ALA A 153 17.73 -22.27 10.87
C ALA A 153 18.66 -21.07 10.59
N LEU A 154 18.14 -19.84 10.67
CA LEU A 154 18.95 -18.62 10.52
C LEU A 154 20.06 -18.55 11.56
N ARG A 155 19.80 -18.88 12.83
CA ARG A 155 20.82 -18.98 13.88
C ARG A 155 21.86 -20.06 13.57
N GLY A 156 21.41 -21.21 13.06
CA GLY A 156 22.30 -22.29 12.64
C GLY A 156 23.27 -21.85 11.52
N LEU A 157 22.87 -20.90 10.69
CA LEU A 157 23.71 -20.23 9.70
C LEU A 157 24.49 -19.03 10.27
N GLY A 158 24.48 -18.85 11.59
CA GLY A 158 25.25 -17.81 12.28
C GLY A 158 24.63 -16.42 12.25
N VAL A 159 23.34 -16.27 11.91
CA VAL A 159 22.66 -14.96 11.99
C VAL A 159 22.45 -14.56 13.45
N GLU A 160 22.92 -13.39 13.82
CA GLU A 160 22.85 -12.80 15.14
C GLU A 160 21.96 -11.53 15.15
N LYS A 161 21.64 -11.04 16.35
CA LYS A 161 20.95 -9.76 16.53
C LYS A 161 21.71 -8.63 15.83
N GLY A 162 21.01 -7.85 15.00
CA GLY A 162 21.56 -6.74 14.23
C GLY A 162 22.14 -7.13 12.87
N ASP A 163 22.30 -8.43 12.56
CA ASP A 163 22.63 -8.86 11.20
C ASP A 163 21.49 -8.59 10.24
N ARG A 164 21.82 -8.34 8.96
CA ARG A 164 20.81 -8.10 7.92
C ARG A 164 20.53 -9.40 7.19
N VAL A 165 19.24 -9.57 6.87
CA VAL A 165 18.72 -10.66 6.06
C VAL A 165 17.87 -10.05 4.94
N VAL A 166 18.21 -10.35 3.68
CA VAL A 166 17.39 -9.91 2.54
C VAL A 166 16.34 -10.97 2.23
N VAL A 167 15.11 -10.54 1.99
CA VAL A 167 13.98 -11.38 1.59
C VAL A 167 13.58 -11.01 0.16
N TYR A 168 13.82 -11.91 -0.79
CA TYR A 168 13.48 -11.76 -2.21
C TYR A 168 12.51 -12.87 -2.63
N MET A 169 11.25 -12.72 -2.25
CA MET A 169 10.23 -13.76 -2.38
C MET A 169 8.94 -13.22 -3.02
N PRO A 170 8.15 -14.07 -3.68
CA PRO A 170 6.80 -13.72 -4.12
C PRO A 170 5.82 -13.64 -2.94
N MET A 171 4.53 -13.34 -3.24
CA MET A 171 3.45 -13.27 -2.24
C MET A 171 3.02 -14.65 -1.77
N VAL A 172 3.86 -15.27 -0.95
CA VAL A 172 3.61 -16.57 -0.30
C VAL A 172 3.69 -16.43 1.23
N PRO A 173 3.04 -17.30 2.02
CA PRO A 173 3.09 -17.24 3.48
C PRO A 173 4.52 -17.28 4.04
N GLU A 174 5.42 -17.98 3.36
CA GLU A 174 6.83 -18.12 3.74
C GLU A 174 7.57 -16.76 3.73
N ALA A 175 7.12 -15.79 2.94
CA ALA A 175 7.66 -14.43 2.99
C ALA A 175 7.33 -13.73 4.34
N LEU A 176 6.12 -13.94 4.87
CA LEU A 176 5.74 -13.44 6.19
C LEU A 176 6.53 -14.17 7.30
N VAL A 177 6.66 -15.50 7.17
CA VAL A 177 7.47 -16.33 8.08
C VAL A 177 8.92 -15.83 8.11
N ALA A 178 9.50 -15.48 6.95
CA ALA A 178 10.85 -14.94 6.84
C ALA A 178 11.02 -13.61 7.61
N MET A 179 10.08 -12.67 7.43
CA MET A 179 10.10 -11.37 8.11
C MET A 179 9.98 -11.54 9.64
N LEU A 180 9.05 -12.38 10.08
CA LEU A 180 8.80 -12.66 11.50
C LEU A 180 9.96 -13.44 12.15
N ALA A 181 10.59 -14.37 11.43
CA ALA A 181 11.76 -15.10 11.92
C ALA A 181 12.95 -14.18 12.17
N CYS A 182 13.20 -13.21 11.27
CA CYS A 182 14.20 -12.17 11.49
C CYS A 182 13.86 -11.33 12.73
N ALA A 183 12.62 -10.85 12.86
CA ALA A 183 12.17 -10.09 14.02
C ALA A 183 12.33 -10.91 15.34
N ARG A 184 12.09 -12.23 15.28
CA ARG A 184 12.20 -13.14 16.43
C ARG A 184 13.60 -13.16 17.03
N ILE A 185 14.63 -13.20 16.18
CA ILE A 185 16.03 -13.25 16.62
C ILE A 185 16.72 -11.88 16.65
N GLY A 186 15.97 -10.80 16.43
CA GLY A 186 16.51 -9.44 16.41
C GLY A 186 17.37 -9.12 15.18
N ALA A 187 17.29 -9.92 14.11
CA ALA A 187 17.91 -9.62 12.83
C ALA A 187 17.08 -8.57 12.07
N ILE A 188 17.75 -7.78 11.27
CA ILE A 188 17.16 -6.68 10.49
C ILE A 188 16.80 -7.21 9.10
N HIS A 189 15.52 -7.37 8.78
CA HIS A 189 15.14 -7.80 7.44
C HIS A 189 15.09 -6.64 6.44
N SER A 190 15.35 -6.95 5.17
CA SER A 190 15.12 -6.04 4.06
C SER A 190 14.41 -6.79 2.94
N VAL A 191 13.13 -6.48 2.76
CA VAL A 191 12.34 -7.14 1.71
C VAL A 191 12.53 -6.43 0.39
N VAL A 192 12.86 -7.20 -0.63
CA VAL A 192 13.00 -6.72 -2.00
C VAL A 192 11.87 -7.28 -2.83
N PHE A 193 11.15 -6.41 -3.53
CA PHE A 193 10.04 -6.81 -4.39
C PHE A 193 10.48 -7.86 -5.43
N GLY A 194 9.80 -9.01 -5.47
CA GLY A 194 10.16 -10.17 -6.30
C GLY A 194 10.16 -9.93 -7.82
N GLY A 195 9.64 -8.79 -8.24
CA GLY A 195 9.68 -8.35 -9.63
C GLY A 195 10.89 -7.49 -10.02
N PHE A 196 11.83 -7.17 -9.12
CA PHE A 196 12.97 -6.32 -9.46
C PHE A 196 14.01 -7.06 -10.31
N ALA A 197 14.64 -6.30 -11.23
CA ALA A 197 15.74 -6.76 -12.04
C ALA A 197 17.01 -6.97 -11.18
N PRO A 198 17.98 -7.79 -11.65
CA PRO A 198 19.21 -8.07 -10.92
C PRO A 198 19.99 -6.83 -10.46
N ALA A 199 20.01 -5.75 -11.25
CA ALA A 199 20.72 -4.53 -10.88
C ALA A 199 20.12 -3.83 -9.65
N GLU A 200 18.79 -3.82 -9.53
CA GLU A 200 18.08 -3.25 -8.38
C GLU A 200 18.28 -4.09 -7.11
N LEU A 201 18.32 -5.41 -7.26
CA LEU A 201 18.62 -6.31 -6.15
C LEU A 201 20.08 -6.17 -5.72
N ALA A 202 21.04 -6.09 -6.66
CA ALA A 202 22.47 -5.91 -6.39
C ALA A 202 22.72 -4.64 -5.56
N ALA A 203 22.14 -3.51 -5.93
CA ALA A 203 22.29 -2.26 -5.18
C ALA A 203 21.82 -2.35 -3.72
N ARG A 204 20.80 -3.20 -3.45
CA ARG A 204 20.31 -3.43 -2.09
C ARG A 204 21.17 -4.41 -1.32
N LEU A 205 21.74 -5.41 -2.00
CA LEU A 205 22.74 -6.31 -1.40
C LEU A 205 23.99 -5.55 -0.99
N GLU A 206 24.46 -4.62 -1.82
CA GLU A 206 25.62 -3.78 -1.52
C GLU A 206 25.41 -2.86 -0.30
N ASP A 207 24.23 -2.24 -0.20
CA ASP A 207 23.98 -1.27 0.86
C ASP A 207 23.58 -1.95 2.19
N ALA A 208 22.78 -3.01 2.14
CA ALA A 208 22.36 -3.76 3.33
C ALA A 208 23.45 -4.69 3.86
N GLU A 209 24.34 -5.20 2.99
CA GLU A 209 25.34 -6.23 3.33
C GLU A 209 24.72 -7.41 4.12
N PRO A 210 23.76 -8.14 3.51
CA PRO A 210 23.06 -9.20 4.24
C PRO A 210 23.95 -10.42 4.45
N LYS A 211 23.84 -11.03 5.63
CA LYS A 211 24.49 -12.29 5.93
C LYS A 211 23.85 -13.45 5.18
N VAL A 212 22.52 -13.45 5.15
CA VAL A 212 21.70 -14.48 4.49
C VAL A 212 20.69 -13.82 3.55
N VAL A 213 20.40 -14.48 2.44
CA VAL A 213 19.28 -14.13 1.55
C VAL A 213 18.25 -15.25 1.57
N LEU A 214 16.99 -14.90 1.78
CA LEU A 214 15.83 -15.80 1.66
C LEU A 214 15.17 -15.55 0.31
N SER A 215 14.99 -16.59 -0.50
CA SER A 215 14.40 -16.47 -1.83
C SER A 215 13.43 -17.64 -2.12
N ALA A 216 12.71 -17.54 -3.21
CA ALA A 216 11.98 -18.66 -3.80
C ALA A 216 12.59 -19.03 -5.15
N SER A 217 12.37 -20.26 -5.61
CA SER A 217 12.83 -20.69 -6.93
C SER A 217 12.16 -19.88 -8.04
N CYS A 218 10.87 -19.53 -7.88
CA CYS A 218 10.13 -18.72 -8.85
C CYS A 218 8.98 -17.93 -8.22
N GLY A 219 8.57 -16.86 -8.91
CA GLY A 219 7.28 -16.20 -8.77
C GLY A 219 6.37 -16.55 -9.95
N ILE A 220 5.06 -16.36 -9.80
CA ILE A 220 4.08 -16.68 -10.83
C ILE A 220 3.26 -15.45 -11.17
N GLU A 221 3.33 -15.03 -12.41
CA GLU A 221 2.48 -13.99 -12.98
C GLU A 221 1.37 -14.64 -13.84
N PRO A 222 0.27 -13.96 -14.15
CA PRO A 222 -0.86 -14.57 -14.87
C PRO A 222 -0.50 -15.25 -16.20
N LYS A 223 0.58 -14.81 -16.84
CA LYS A 223 0.98 -15.30 -18.17
C LYS A 223 2.35 -15.96 -18.23
N ARG A 224 3.11 -15.98 -17.11
CA ARG A 224 4.47 -16.53 -17.11
C ARG A 224 4.93 -16.91 -15.71
N VAL A 225 5.86 -17.85 -15.66
CA VAL A 225 6.68 -18.12 -14.48
C VAL A 225 7.94 -17.26 -14.54
N VAL A 226 8.28 -16.60 -13.43
CA VAL A 226 9.46 -15.76 -13.29
C VAL A 226 10.45 -16.48 -12.39
N GLU A 227 11.53 -16.97 -12.93
CA GLU A 227 12.57 -17.64 -12.16
C GLU A 227 13.35 -16.62 -11.33
N HIS A 228 13.27 -16.72 -9.99
CA HIS A 228 13.92 -15.78 -9.08
C HIS A 228 15.40 -16.11 -8.86
N LYS A 229 15.75 -17.41 -8.80
CA LYS A 229 17.13 -17.85 -8.52
C LYS A 229 18.15 -17.32 -9.52
N PRO A 230 17.95 -17.39 -10.85
CA PRO A 230 18.87 -16.81 -11.81
C PRO A 230 19.02 -15.29 -11.67
N PHE A 231 17.96 -14.58 -11.27
CA PHE A 231 18.03 -13.13 -11.02
C PHE A 231 18.83 -12.82 -9.76
N LEU A 232 18.65 -13.63 -8.71
CA LEU A 232 19.41 -13.49 -7.48
C LEU A 232 20.90 -13.79 -7.71
N ASP A 233 21.25 -14.85 -8.45
CA ASP A 233 22.63 -15.19 -8.76
C ASP A 233 23.30 -14.05 -9.55
N ALA A 234 22.64 -13.55 -10.59
CA ALA A 234 23.14 -12.41 -11.35
C ALA A 234 23.26 -11.13 -10.51
N ALA A 235 22.43 -10.94 -9.49
CA ALA A 235 22.55 -9.83 -8.56
C ALA A 235 23.75 -9.99 -7.62
N ILE A 236 23.97 -11.19 -7.09
CA ILE A 236 25.11 -11.50 -6.22
C ILE A 236 26.44 -11.34 -7.01
N GLU A 237 26.49 -11.80 -8.26
CA GLU A 237 27.66 -11.61 -9.13
C GLU A 237 27.98 -10.13 -9.41
N ARG A 238 26.97 -9.28 -9.46
CA ARG A 238 27.12 -7.83 -9.70
C ARG A 238 27.46 -7.05 -8.45
N SER A 239 27.05 -7.57 -7.30
CA SER A 239 27.23 -6.91 -6.01
C SER A 239 28.68 -7.03 -5.52
N SER A 240 29.20 -5.98 -4.90
CA SER A 240 30.47 -6.03 -4.17
C SER A 240 30.39 -6.86 -2.88
N HIS A 241 29.16 -7.10 -2.37
CA HIS A 241 28.89 -7.94 -1.21
C HIS A 241 28.34 -9.31 -1.62
N THR A 242 28.88 -10.36 -1.00
CA THR A 242 28.42 -11.74 -1.21
C THR A 242 27.85 -12.29 0.09
N PRO A 243 26.57 -12.70 0.14
CA PRO A 243 25.97 -13.31 1.33
C PRO A 243 26.64 -14.67 1.61
N GLU A 244 26.69 -15.02 2.92
CA GLU A 244 27.29 -16.29 3.35
C GLU A 244 26.43 -17.50 2.94
N ALA A 245 25.09 -17.34 2.96
CA ALA A 245 24.15 -18.39 2.58
C ALA A 245 22.91 -17.81 1.87
N VAL A 246 22.28 -18.67 1.06
CA VAL A 246 20.98 -18.42 0.42
C VAL A 246 20.02 -19.55 0.79
N ILE A 247 18.83 -19.24 1.26
CA ILE A 247 17.79 -20.23 1.53
C ILE A 247 16.73 -20.10 0.44
N VAL A 248 16.45 -21.20 -0.28
CA VAL A 248 15.57 -21.22 -1.45
C VAL A 248 14.32 -22.06 -1.17
N LEU A 249 13.15 -21.42 -1.17
CA LEU A 249 11.87 -22.10 -1.19
C LEU A 249 11.63 -22.67 -2.59
N GLN A 250 11.61 -23.99 -2.72
CA GLN A 250 11.35 -24.65 -3.99
C GLN A 250 9.87 -24.66 -4.32
N ARG A 251 9.53 -24.17 -5.51
CA ARG A 251 8.16 -24.18 -6.04
C ARG A 251 8.09 -25.13 -7.23
N GLU A 252 6.99 -25.91 -7.32
CA GLU A 252 6.81 -26.95 -8.33
C GLU A 252 6.78 -26.40 -9.77
N GLN A 253 6.36 -25.14 -9.94
CA GLN A 253 6.22 -24.51 -11.25
C GLN A 253 7.57 -24.25 -11.94
N ALA A 254 8.64 -24.03 -11.19
CA ALA A 254 10.01 -24.00 -11.66
C ALA A 254 10.95 -24.22 -10.48
N ARG A 255 11.53 -25.40 -10.36
CA ARG A 255 12.54 -25.69 -9.34
C ARG A 255 13.89 -25.10 -9.76
N ALA A 256 14.63 -24.56 -8.78
CA ALA A 256 15.96 -24.04 -8.98
C ALA A 256 17.02 -25.11 -8.72
N GLU A 257 18.12 -25.06 -9.46
CA GLU A 257 19.35 -25.76 -9.11
C GLU A 257 20.03 -25.03 -7.95
N LEU A 258 20.47 -25.78 -6.94
CA LEU A 258 21.12 -25.25 -5.75
C LEU A 258 22.65 -25.35 -5.87
N GLY A 259 23.34 -24.23 -5.65
CA GLY A 259 24.80 -24.15 -5.59
C GLY A 259 25.34 -24.43 -4.18
N GLU A 260 26.67 -24.28 -4.00
CA GLU A 260 27.34 -24.62 -2.73
C GLU A 260 26.88 -23.81 -1.50
N ARG A 261 26.44 -22.56 -1.69
CA ARG A 261 25.93 -21.68 -0.63
C ARG A 261 24.42 -21.77 -0.43
N ASP A 262 23.73 -22.52 -1.29
CA ASP A 262 22.29 -22.59 -1.30
C ASP A 262 21.79 -23.74 -0.43
N HIS A 263 20.71 -23.46 0.30
CA HIS A 263 20.02 -24.43 1.14
C HIS A 263 18.57 -24.56 0.68
N ASP A 264 18.06 -25.78 0.61
CA ASP A 264 16.63 -26.00 0.42
C ASP A 264 15.89 -25.57 1.69
N TRP A 265 14.82 -24.76 1.51
CA TRP A 265 14.03 -24.22 2.62
C TRP A 265 13.44 -25.31 3.49
N ASP A 266 12.76 -26.28 2.87
CA ASP A 266 12.03 -27.30 3.62
C ASP A 266 12.98 -28.24 4.36
N GLU A 267 14.07 -28.64 3.75
CA GLU A 267 15.10 -29.47 4.39
C GLU A 267 15.76 -28.75 5.57
N LEU A 268 16.12 -27.48 5.37
CA LEU A 268 16.81 -26.70 6.39
C LEU A 268 15.91 -26.42 7.60
N VAL A 269 14.67 -26.02 7.35
CA VAL A 269 13.67 -25.71 8.40
C VAL A 269 13.26 -26.97 9.15
N ALA A 270 13.09 -28.11 8.46
CA ALA A 270 12.75 -29.37 9.10
C ALA A 270 13.86 -29.89 10.03
N ALA A 271 15.12 -29.61 9.71
CA ALA A 271 16.27 -30.00 10.53
C ALA A 271 16.57 -29.04 11.69
N ALA A 272 16.00 -27.85 11.67
CA ALA A 272 16.30 -26.82 12.66
C ALA A 272 15.55 -27.01 13.98
N GLU A 273 16.22 -26.76 15.09
CA GLU A 273 15.56 -26.61 16.40
C GLU A 273 14.89 -25.23 16.49
N PRO A 274 13.67 -25.12 17.07
CA PRO A 274 13.01 -23.84 17.24
C PRO A 274 13.85 -22.85 18.07
N ALA A 275 13.89 -21.58 17.64
CA ALA A 275 14.55 -20.51 18.39
C ALA A 275 13.56 -19.70 19.20
N GLU A 276 13.93 -19.32 20.42
CA GLU A 276 13.18 -18.40 21.26
C GLU A 276 13.31 -16.95 20.81
N CYS A 277 12.38 -16.10 21.23
CA CYS A 277 12.43 -14.66 20.99
C CYS A 277 13.61 -14.00 21.70
N VAL A 278 14.34 -13.14 20.99
CA VAL A 278 15.45 -12.35 21.54
C VAL A 278 14.92 -11.00 22.01
N GLU A 279 15.39 -10.56 23.16
CA GLU A 279 15.13 -9.21 23.65
C GLU A 279 15.81 -8.15 22.77
N VAL A 280 15.02 -7.18 22.29
CA VAL A 280 15.51 -6.03 21.52
C VAL A 280 15.08 -4.74 22.18
N ALA A 281 15.89 -3.68 22.04
CA ALA A 281 15.49 -2.34 22.46
C ALA A 281 14.36 -1.81 21.57
N GLY A 282 13.50 -0.96 22.13
CA GLY A 282 12.45 -0.30 21.35
C GLY A 282 12.99 0.45 20.15
N THR A 283 14.20 0.98 20.25
CA THR A 283 14.91 1.72 19.20
C THR A 283 15.77 0.87 18.27
N ASP A 284 15.92 -0.45 18.53
CA ASP A 284 16.65 -1.32 17.60
C ASP A 284 15.93 -1.39 16.26
N PRO A 285 16.65 -1.38 15.13
CA PRO A 285 16.05 -1.53 13.81
C PRO A 285 15.33 -2.88 13.65
N LEU A 286 14.10 -2.84 13.16
CA LEU A 286 13.31 -4.00 12.76
C LEU A 286 13.57 -4.35 11.29
N TYR A 287 13.56 -3.32 10.42
CA TYR A 287 13.79 -3.52 9.00
C TYR A 287 14.41 -2.30 8.31
N ILE A 288 14.90 -2.55 7.11
CA ILE A 288 15.33 -1.54 6.14
C ILE A 288 14.49 -1.72 4.88
N LEU A 289 13.72 -0.71 4.49
CA LEU A 289 12.95 -0.72 3.25
C LEU A 289 13.49 0.32 2.27
N TYR A 290 13.96 -0.15 1.13
CA TYR A 290 14.58 0.70 0.12
C TYR A 290 13.56 1.37 -0.79
N THR A 291 13.69 2.68 -0.95
CA THR A 291 12.94 3.49 -1.93
C THR A 291 13.85 4.01 -3.03
N SER A 292 13.30 4.30 -4.20
CA SER A 292 14.05 4.93 -5.28
C SER A 292 14.44 6.36 -4.88
N GLY A 293 15.74 6.64 -4.83
CA GLY A 293 16.25 7.99 -4.60
C GLY A 293 16.26 8.84 -5.88
N THR A 294 16.07 10.14 -5.74
CA THR A 294 16.20 11.10 -6.86
C THR A 294 17.61 11.14 -7.46
N THR A 295 18.61 10.71 -6.71
CA THR A 295 20.03 10.66 -7.11
C THR A 295 20.47 9.32 -7.73
N GLY A 296 19.54 8.40 -7.99
CA GLY A 296 19.83 7.07 -8.54
C GLY A 296 20.26 6.02 -7.50
N ARG A 297 20.80 6.42 -6.32
CA ARG A 297 21.12 5.49 -5.24
C ARG A 297 19.89 5.27 -4.33
N PRO A 298 19.49 4.03 -4.02
CA PRO A 298 18.36 3.75 -3.13
C PRO A 298 18.53 4.40 -1.76
N LYS A 299 17.41 4.76 -1.12
CA LYS A 299 17.36 5.22 0.28
C LYS A 299 16.88 4.07 1.15
N GLY A 300 17.66 3.63 2.11
CA GLY A 300 17.26 2.63 3.09
C GLY A 300 16.48 3.28 4.23
N ILE A 301 15.15 3.16 4.20
CA ILE A 301 14.30 3.66 5.28
C ILE A 301 14.39 2.70 6.46
N VAL A 302 14.89 3.17 7.58
CA VAL A 302 14.95 2.38 8.83
C VAL A 302 13.61 2.45 9.55
N ARG A 303 13.24 1.32 10.18
CA ARG A 303 12.08 1.24 11.07
C ARG A 303 12.51 0.60 12.38
N ASP A 304 12.15 1.21 13.51
CA ASP A 304 12.40 0.67 14.84
C ASP A 304 11.35 -0.36 15.27
N ASN A 305 11.63 -1.11 16.33
CA ASN A 305 10.73 -2.12 16.87
C ASN A 305 9.59 -1.51 17.69
N GLY A 306 9.91 -0.69 18.69
CA GLY A 306 8.97 -0.23 19.69
C GLY A 306 7.97 0.79 19.14
N GLY A 307 8.47 1.84 18.50
CA GLY A 307 7.64 2.89 17.92
C GLY A 307 6.67 2.34 16.87
N TYR A 308 7.18 1.45 16.02
CA TYR A 308 6.37 0.85 14.97
C TYR A 308 5.28 -0.08 15.51
N ALA A 309 5.61 -0.94 16.48
CA ALA A 309 4.62 -1.83 17.09
C ALA A 309 3.47 -1.06 17.74
N VAL A 310 3.78 0.02 18.49
CA VAL A 310 2.78 0.88 19.14
C VAL A 310 1.89 1.58 18.12
N ALA A 311 2.50 2.22 17.13
CA ALA A 311 1.76 2.98 16.10
C ALA A 311 0.84 2.07 15.27
N LEU A 312 1.33 0.91 14.84
CA LEU A 312 0.53 -0.03 14.05
C LEU A 312 -0.63 -0.61 14.86
N ARG A 313 -0.38 -1.01 16.11
CA ARG A 313 -1.45 -1.53 16.97
C ARG A 313 -2.53 -0.47 17.22
N TRP A 314 -2.13 0.79 17.44
CA TRP A 314 -3.05 1.91 17.57
C TRP A 314 -3.84 2.16 16.28
N SER A 315 -3.18 2.14 15.12
CA SER A 315 -3.82 2.42 13.84
C SER A 315 -4.88 1.38 13.45
N MET A 316 -4.65 0.10 13.75
CA MET A 316 -5.61 -0.96 13.45
C MET A 316 -6.95 -0.75 14.17
N GLU A 317 -6.91 -0.33 15.41
CA GLU A 317 -8.10 -0.08 16.20
C GLU A 317 -8.80 1.23 15.79
N HIS A 318 -8.03 2.31 15.63
CA HIS A 318 -8.61 3.65 15.52
C HIS A 318 -8.80 4.12 14.07
N VAL A 319 -7.89 3.73 13.16
CA VAL A 319 -7.99 4.09 11.74
C VAL A 319 -8.81 3.05 10.98
N TYR A 320 -8.45 1.77 11.10
CA TYR A 320 -9.02 0.70 10.27
C TYR A 320 -10.26 0.02 10.87
N ASP A 321 -10.52 0.18 12.17
CA ASP A 321 -11.60 -0.50 12.92
C ASP A 321 -11.56 -2.03 12.75
N VAL A 322 -10.37 -2.61 12.83
CA VAL A 322 -10.16 -4.06 12.76
C VAL A 322 -9.79 -4.58 14.15
N ARG A 323 -10.49 -5.63 14.57
CA ARG A 323 -10.39 -6.21 15.91
C ARG A 323 -9.75 -7.60 15.87
N PRO A 324 -9.27 -8.11 17.02
CA PRO A 324 -8.79 -9.48 17.12
C PRO A 324 -9.83 -10.50 16.58
N GLY A 325 -9.38 -11.43 15.75
CA GLY A 325 -10.23 -12.46 15.13
C GLY A 325 -10.92 -12.05 13.83
N GLU A 326 -10.94 -10.78 13.49
CA GLU A 326 -11.48 -10.29 12.22
C GLU A 326 -10.46 -10.41 11.08
N THR A 327 -10.93 -10.48 9.84
CA THR A 327 -10.07 -10.61 8.66
C THR A 327 -9.87 -9.27 7.96
N MET A 328 -8.61 -8.89 7.74
CA MET A 328 -8.22 -7.78 6.87
C MET A 328 -7.60 -8.30 5.58
N PHE A 329 -8.04 -7.77 4.45
CA PHE A 329 -7.43 -8.03 3.16
C PHE A 329 -6.71 -6.79 2.66
N THR A 330 -5.39 -6.82 2.71
CA THR A 330 -4.54 -5.80 2.08
C THR A 330 -4.01 -6.36 0.77
N ALA A 331 -4.66 -5.98 -0.34
CA ALA A 331 -4.30 -6.41 -1.68
C ALA A 331 -3.12 -5.58 -2.21
N SER A 332 -1.93 -5.95 -1.75
CA SER A 332 -0.65 -5.34 -2.09
C SER A 332 0.47 -6.40 -2.00
N ASP A 333 1.73 -5.96 -1.96
CA ASP A 333 2.90 -6.83 -1.89
C ASP A 333 3.75 -6.50 -0.66
N VAL A 334 4.35 -7.54 -0.06
CA VAL A 334 5.24 -7.38 1.12
C VAL A 334 6.50 -6.59 0.82
N GLY A 335 6.90 -6.45 -0.43
CA GLY A 335 8.00 -5.60 -0.87
C GLY A 335 7.74 -4.09 -0.75
N TRP A 336 6.52 -3.67 -0.40
CA TRP A 336 6.14 -2.28 -0.18
C TRP A 336 5.81 -2.01 1.29
N VAL A 337 5.88 -0.74 1.70
CA VAL A 337 5.55 -0.36 3.09
C VAL A 337 4.14 -0.77 3.49
N VAL A 338 3.17 -0.71 2.58
CA VAL A 338 1.79 -1.15 2.85
C VAL A 338 1.73 -2.63 3.18
N GLY A 339 2.56 -3.46 2.55
CA GLY A 339 2.68 -4.88 2.85
C GLY A 339 3.33 -5.13 4.20
N HIS A 340 4.44 -4.46 4.52
CA HIS A 340 5.06 -4.53 5.85
C HIS A 340 4.05 -4.17 6.93
N SER A 341 3.40 -3.02 6.80
CA SER A 341 2.49 -2.50 7.83
C SER A 341 1.19 -3.31 7.93
N TYR A 342 0.49 -3.55 6.81
CA TYR A 342 -0.91 -3.99 6.83
C TYR A 342 -1.18 -5.36 6.18
N ILE A 343 -0.14 -6.06 5.69
CA ILE A 343 -0.20 -7.50 5.44
C ILE A 343 0.43 -8.26 6.61
N VAL A 344 1.59 -7.78 7.11
CA VAL A 344 2.38 -8.53 8.11
C VAL A 344 2.12 -8.01 9.52
N TYR A 345 2.68 -6.84 9.87
CA TYR A 345 2.80 -6.48 11.28
C TYR A 345 1.49 -6.04 11.93
N ALA A 346 0.76 -5.09 11.37
CA ALA A 346 -0.43 -4.52 12.03
C ALA A 346 -1.55 -5.54 12.28
N PRO A 347 -1.97 -6.37 11.29
CA PRO A 347 -2.97 -7.41 11.54
C PRO A 347 -2.52 -8.41 12.61
N LEU A 348 -1.28 -8.90 12.51
CA LEU A 348 -0.77 -9.89 13.46
C LEU A 348 -0.54 -9.30 14.86
N LEU A 349 -0.02 -8.07 15.00
CA LEU A 349 0.05 -7.37 16.28
C LEU A 349 -1.32 -7.19 16.93
N THR A 350 -2.37 -7.12 16.14
CA THR A 350 -3.75 -7.00 16.63
C THR A 350 -4.35 -8.34 17.04
N GLY A 351 -3.84 -9.45 16.52
CA GLY A 351 -4.47 -10.77 16.62
C GLY A 351 -5.62 -10.93 15.63
N ALA A 352 -5.56 -10.23 14.51
CA ALA A 352 -6.46 -10.37 13.38
C ALA A 352 -5.96 -11.45 12.41
N THR A 353 -6.76 -11.78 11.41
CA THR A 353 -6.40 -12.65 10.29
C THR A 353 -6.00 -11.77 9.11
N THR A 354 -4.85 -12.04 8.48
CA THR A 354 -4.42 -11.38 7.25
C THR A 354 -4.60 -12.29 6.04
N VAL A 355 -4.96 -11.71 4.89
CA VAL A 355 -5.00 -12.43 3.62
C VAL A 355 -3.72 -12.20 2.85
N VAL A 356 -3.03 -13.27 2.49
CA VAL A 356 -1.90 -13.27 1.55
C VAL A 356 -2.40 -13.72 0.20
N TYR A 357 -2.54 -12.79 -0.72
CA TYR A 357 -3.12 -13.00 -2.04
C TYR A 357 -2.03 -13.02 -3.11
N GLU A 358 -1.83 -14.16 -3.76
CA GLU A 358 -0.91 -14.30 -4.89
C GLU A 358 -1.68 -14.22 -6.21
N GLY A 359 -2.05 -13.00 -6.59
CA GLY A 359 -2.84 -12.73 -7.80
C GLY A 359 -2.87 -11.25 -8.15
N LYS A 360 -3.68 -10.93 -9.13
CA LYS A 360 -3.91 -9.56 -9.60
C LYS A 360 -5.39 -9.19 -9.42
N PRO A 361 -5.76 -7.92 -9.38
CA PRO A 361 -7.17 -7.51 -9.26
C PRO A 361 -8.02 -7.92 -10.47
N VAL A 362 -7.37 -8.17 -11.61
CA VAL A 362 -7.99 -8.65 -12.86
C VAL A 362 -7.15 -9.77 -13.48
N GLY A 363 -7.80 -10.67 -14.23
CA GLY A 363 -7.11 -11.76 -14.94
C GLY A 363 -6.60 -12.91 -14.05
N THR A 364 -6.98 -12.94 -12.75
CA THR A 364 -6.65 -14.04 -11.82
C THR A 364 -7.83 -14.41 -10.91
N PRO A 365 -8.88 -15.10 -11.38
CA PRO A 365 -9.11 -15.43 -12.81
C PRO A 365 -9.75 -14.29 -13.60
N ASP A 366 -10.43 -13.35 -12.94
CA ASP A 366 -11.21 -12.26 -13.52
C ASP A 366 -11.30 -11.04 -12.58
N ALA A 367 -12.12 -10.04 -12.90
CA ALA A 367 -12.33 -8.84 -12.10
C ALA A 367 -13.18 -9.06 -10.82
N GLY A 368 -13.73 -10.26 -10.63
CA GLY A 368 -14.45 -10.67 -9.41
C GLY A 368 -13.53 -11.21 -8.29
N ALA A 369 -12.23 -11.32 -8.56
CA ALA A 369 -11.29 -11.97 -7.65
C ALA A 369 -11.30 -11.38 -6.21
N PHE A 370 -11.37 -10.06 -6.07
CA PHE A 370 -11.41 -9.41 -4.74
C PHE A 370 -12.75 -9.66 -4.03
N TRP A 371 -13.84 -9.67 -4.77
CA TRP A 371 -15.17 -9.93 -4.22
C TRP A 371 -15.28 -11.35 -3.67
N ARG A 372 -14.71 -12.32 -4.39
CA ARG A 372 -14.59 -13.71 -3.94
C ARG A 372 -13.75 -13.83 -2.66
N VAL A 373 -12.64 -13.12 -2.56
CA VAL A 373 -11.80 -13.14 -1.35
C VAL A 373 -12.54 -12.55 -0.15
N ILE A 374 -13.33 -11.49 -0.36
CA ILE A 374 -14.14 -10.90 0.70
C ILE A 374 -15.19 -11.90 1.20
N ASP A 375 -15.90 -12.55 0.28
CA ASP A 375 -16.93 -13.56 0.55
C ASP A 375 -16.34 -14.80 1.25
N ASP A 376 -15.28 -15.38 0.68
CA ASP A 376 -14.67 -16.62 1.18
C ASP A 376 -14.05 -16.49 2.59
N TYR A 377 -13.63 -15.28 2.99
CA TYR A 377 -12.88 -15.07 4.24
C TYR A 377 -13.50 -14.05 5.19
N ASP A 378 -14.74 -13.63 4.98
CA ASP A 378 -15.47 -12.65 5.82
C ASP A 378 -14.65 -11.38 6.07
N VAL A 379 -14.08 -10.81 5.00
CA VAL A 379 -13.20 -9.62 5.10
C VAL A 379 -13.98 -8.41 5.57
N VAL A 380 -13.52 -7.78 6.65
CA VAL A 380 -14.16 -6.58 7.23
C VAL A 380 -13.55 -5.26 6.71
N ALA A 381 -12.29 -5.28 6.30
CA ALA A 381 -11.58 -4.14 5.74
C ALA A 381 -10.76 -4.59 4.52
N LEU A 382 -11.03 -3.97 3.36
CA LEU A 382 -10.23 -4.11 2.16
C LEU A 382 -9.32 -2.89 2.00
N PHE A 383 -8.01 -3.12 1.84
CA PHE A 383 -7.03 -2.06 1.59
C PHE A 383 -6.26 -2.34 0.29
N THR A 384 -6.31 -1.42 -0.66
CA THR A 384 -5.61 -1.56 -1.93
C THR A 384 -5.27 -0.20 -2.56
N ALA A 385 -4.86 -0.17 -3.83
CA ALA A 385 -4.57 1.06 -4.56
C ALA A 385 -5.75 1.45 -5.48
N PRO A 386 -5.96 2.75 -5.76
CA PRO A 386 -6.94 3.22 -6.76
C PRO A 386 -6.78 2.56 -8.12
N THR A 387 -5.53 2.29 -8.55
CA THR A 387 -5.23 1.57 -9.80
C THR A 387 -5.91 0.20 -9.88
N ALA A 388 -5.99 -0.54 -8.77
CA ALA A 388 -6.68 -1.85 -8.76
C ALA A 388 -8.17 -1.68 -9.04
N PHE A 389 -8.81 -0.67 -8.42
CA PHE A 389 -10.22 -0.37 -8.63
C PHE A 389 -10.50 0.15 -10.03
N ARG A 390 -9.61 0.97 -10.61
CA ARG A 390 -9.71 1.37 -12.02
C ARG A 390 -9.62 0.17 -12.97
N ALA A 391 -8.71 -0.77 -12.69
CA ALA A 391 -8.60 -2.00 -13.49
C ALA A 391 -9.87 -2.85 -13.41
N ILE A 392 -10.42 -3.06 -12.20
CA ILE A 392 -11.70 -3.79 -12.02
C ILE A 392 -12.84 -3.07 -12.74
N LYS A 393 -12.98 -1.74 -12.55
CA LYS A 393 -13.99 -0.93 -13.22
C LYS A 393 -13.92 -1.02 -14.74
N LYS A 394 -12.71 -1.06 -15.30
CA LYS A 394 -12.50 -1.20 -16.75
C LYS A 394 -13.04 -2.53 -17.28
N GLU A 395 -12.88 -3.62 -16.53
CA GLU A 395 -13.30 -4.97 -16.94
C GLU A 395 -14.76 -5.25 -16.60
N ASP A 396 -15.28 -4.72 -15.48
CA ASP A 396 -16.63 -4.96 -14.96
C ASP A 396 -17.28 -3.66 -14.45
N ALA A 397 -17.53 -2.70 -15.35
CA ALA A 397 -18.09 -1.40 -15.04
C ALA A 397 -19.46 -1.46 -14.34
N ASP A 398 -20.27 -2.46 -14.69
CA ASP A 398 -21.62 -2.69 -14.14
C ASP A 398 -21.62 -3.52 -12.87
N ALA A 399 -20.43 -3.96 -12.40
CA ALA A 399 -20.23 -4.79 -11.20
C ALA A 399 -21.05 -6.12 -11.21
N GLN A 400 -21.11 -6.76 -12.36
CA GLN A 400 -21.87 -8.01 -12.52
C GLN A 400 -21.21 -9.19 -11.77
N LEU A 401 -19.87 -9.17 -11.68
CA LEU A 401 -19.13 -10.16 -10.92
C LEU A 401 -19.28 -9.96 -9.41
N LEU A 402 -19.38 -8.72 -8.94
CA LEU A 402 -19.68 -8.41 -7.54
C LEU A 402 -21.03 -9.01 -7.10
N ALA A 403 -22.03 -8.98 -7.98
CA ALA A 403 -23.36 -9.52 -7.67
C ALA A 403 -23.40 -11.06 -7.45
N GLN A 404 -22.30 -11.76 -7.73
CA GLN A 404 -22.16 -13.20 -7.53
C GLN A 404 -21.60 -13.57 -6.14
N HIS A 405 -21.21 -12.57 -5.33
CA HIS A 405 -20.53 -12.74 -4.05
C HIS A 405 -21.23 -12.00 -2.92
N ASP A 406 -21.17 -12.54 -1.72
CA ASP A 406 -21.64 -11.87 -0.51
C ASP A 406 -20.52 -11.04 0.11
N VAL A 407 -20.54 -9.74 -0.12
CA VAL A 407 -19.57 -8.79 0.45
C VAL A 407 -20.12 -8.05 1.68
N SER A 408 -21.17 -8.55 2.31
CA SER A 408 -21.85 -7.90 3.45
C SER A 408 -20.97 -7.80 4.71
N SER A 409 -19.92 -8.60 4.81
CA SER A 409 -18.91 -8.52 5.88
C SER A 409 -18.06 -7.26 5.77
N LEU A 410 -17.88 -6.69 4.56
CA LEU A 410 -17.04 -5.52 4.33
C LEU A 410 -17.62 -4.26 4.97
N ARG A 411 -16.87 -3.63 5.86
CA ARG A 411 -17.28 -2.38 6.54
C ARG A 411 -16.69 -1.14 5.88
N THR A 412 -15.48 -1.24 5.32
CA THR A 412 -14.77 -0.10 4.74
C THR A 412 -13.80 -0.56 3.66
N LEU A 413 -13.74 0.21 2.57
CA LEU A 413 -12.69 0.15 1.57
C LEU A 413 -11.69 1.29 1.85
N PHE A 414 -10.41 0.95 2.02
CA PHE A 414 -9.29 1.88 2.13
C PHE A 414 -8.46 1.86 0.85
N LEU A 415 -8.10 3.04 0.36
CA LEU A 415 -7.29 3.21 -0.84
C LEU A 415 -6.08 4.09 -0.53
N ALA A 416 -4.91 3.78 -1.09
CA ALA A 416 -3.70 4.58 -0.94
C ALA A 416 -2.70 4.34 -2.08
N GLY A 417 -1.64 5.16 -2.09
CA GLY A 417 -0.50 5.02 -3.01
C GLY A 417 -0.52 6.02 -4.15
N GLU A 418 -1.68 6.52 -4.51
CA GLU A 418 -1.91 7.60 -5.45
C GLU A 418 -3.22 8.31 -5.11
N ARG A 419 -3.42 9.50 -5.66
CA ARG A 419 -4.66 10.24 -5.45
C ARG A 419 -5.87 9.44 -5.94
N LEU A 420 -6.89 9.33 -5.09
CA LEU A 420 -8.17 8.76 -5.49
C LEU A 420 -8.96 9.77 -6.32
N ASP A 421 -9.16 9.46 -7.58
CA ASP A 421 -9.94 10.29 -8.47
C ASP A 421 -11.44 10.20 -8.18
N PRO A 422 -12.22 11.29 -8.41
CA PRO A 422 -13.65 11.32 -8.10
C PRO A 422 -14.47 10.24 -8.81
N ASP A 423 -14.15 9.91 -10.05
CA ASP A 423 -14.88 8.93 -10.85
C ASP A 423 -14.71 7.49 -10.30
N THR A 424 -13.50 7.14 -9.86
CA THR A 424 -13.24 5.86 -9.18
C THR A 424 -13.90 5.83 -7.80
N TYR A 425 -13.83 6.92 -7.04
CA TYR A 425 -14.50 7.06 -5.74
C TYR A 425 -16.01 6.87 -5.85
N GLU A 426 -16.67 7.56 -6.78
CA GLU A 426 -18.12 7.49 -6.97
C GLU A 426 -18.57 6.09 -7.39
N TRP A 427 -17.80 5.47 -8.30
CA TRP A 427 -18.08 4.10 -8.75
C TRP A 427 -17.94 3.10 -7.60
N ALA A 428 -16.83 3.11 -6.87
CA ALA A 428 -16.59 2.20 -5.74
C ALA A 428 -17.64 2.37 -4.63
N SER A 429 -17.96 3.63 -4.26
CA SER A 429 -18.98 3.94 -3.27
C SER A 429 -20.36 3.44 -3.68
N ARG A 430 -20.70 3.55 -4.97
CA ARG A 430 -22.00 3.13 -5.51
C ARG A 430 -22.14 1.61 -5.52
N ILE A 431 -21.10 0.88 -5.94
CA ILE A 431 -21.20 -0.59 -6.06
C ILE A 431 -21.11 -1.29 -4.71
N LEU A 432 -20.28 -0.80 -3.78
CA LEU A 432 -20.04 -1.45 -2.49
C LEU A 432 -21.04 -1.01 -1.40
N GLY A 433 -21.54 0.22 -1.46
CA GLY A 433 -22.44 0.76 -0.43
C GLY A 433 -21.78 0.98 0.94
N VAL A 434 -20.46 0.88 1.03
CA VAL A 434 -19.67 1.12 2.24
C VAL A 434 -18.79 2.38 2.09
N PRO A 435 -18.29 2.96 3.18
CA PRO A 435 -17.34 4.06 3.12
C PRO A 435 -16.09 3.70 2.30
N VAL A 436 -15.71 4.59 1.38
CA VAL A 436 -14.47 4.52 0.61
C VAL A 436 -13.54 5.60 1.14
N VAL A 437 -12.47 5.21 1.78
CA VAL A 437 -11.54 6.10 2.48
C VAL A 437 -10.23 6.20 1.71
N ASP A 438 -9.86 7.42 1.33
CA ASP A 438 -8.53 7.70 0.83
C ASP A 438 -7.56 7.84 2.01
N ASN A 439 -6.39 7.19 1.94
CA ASN A 439 -5.32 7.29 2.92
C ASN A 439 -4.11 7.95 2.30
N TRP A 440 -3.57 8.96 2.96
CA TRP A 440 -2.30 9.54 2.56
C TRP A 440 -1.20 9.20 3.55
N TRP A 441 -0.11 8.63 3.05
CA TRP A 441 1.08 8.26 3.79
C TRP A 441 2.28 8.01 2.87
N GLN A 442 3.42 7.71 3.45
CA GLN A 442 4.67 7.50 2.73
C GLN A 442 5.40 6.27 3.28
N THR A 443 6.36 5.74 2.53
CA THR A 443 7.26 4.70 3.04
C THR A 443 7.99 5.18 4.29
N GLU A 444 8.35 6.44 4.31
CA GLU A 444 9.01 7.13 5.41
C GLU A 444 8.17 7.15 6.69
N THR A 445 6.87 7.30 6.59
CA THR A 445 6.00 7.39 7.78
C THR A 445 5.53 6.03 8.28
N GLY A 446 5.43 5.01 7.40
CA GLY A 446 5.11 3.64 7.78
C GLY A 446 3.65 3.37 8.11
N TRP A 447 2.85 4.40 8.32
CA TRP A 447 1.42 4.36 8.62
C TRP A 447 0.76 5.70 8.23
N PRO A 448 -0.60 5.80 8.15
CA PRO A 448 -1.28 6.97 7.59
C PRO A 448 -0.97 8.28 8.28
N ILE A 449 -0.62 9.30 7.49
CA ILE A 449 -0.49 10.70 7.93
C ILE A 449 -1.88 11.34 8.00
N ALA A 450 -2.74 11.08 7.01
CA ALA A 450 -4.12 11.52 7.00
C ALA A 450 -5.04 10.37 6.58
N SER A 451 -6.18 10.26 7.25
CA SER A 451 -7.22 9.25 7.03
C SER A 451 -8.54 9.65 7.67
N ASN A 452 -9.61 8.92 7.35
CA ASN A 452 -10.86 8.92 8.10
C ASN A 452 -10.80 7.84 9.19
N LEU A 453 -10.79 8.25 10.44
CA LEU A 453 -10.58 7.34 11.58
C LEU A 453 -11.84 6.53 11.89
N ARG A 454 -12.01 5.40 11.20
CA ARG A 454 -13.23 4.58 11.24
C ARG A 454 -13.52 4.01 12.61
N GLY A 455 -12.48 3.70 13.39
CA GLY A 455 -12.61 3.12 14.73
C GLY A 455 -12.65 4.13 15.88
N LEU A 456 -12.31 5.41 15.62
CA LEU A 456 -12.28 6.45 16.67
C LEU A 456 -13.47 7.41 16.56
N ASP A 457 -13.56 8.11 15.44
CA ASP A 457 -14.61 9.14 15.22
C ASP A 457 -14.84 9.32 13.71
N PRO A 458 -15.65 8.44 13.09
CA PRO A 458 -15.89 8.51 11.65
C PRO A 458 -16.48 9.85 11.24
N MET A 459 -15.87 10.50 10.28
CA MET A 459 -16.27 11.81 9.76
C MET A 459 -16.87 11.70 8.36
N PRO A 460 -17.62 12.73 7.88
CA PRO A 460 -18.01 12.82 6.49
C PRO A 460 -16.81 12.70 5.55
N ILE A 461 -16.95 11.96 4.47
CA ILE A 461 -15.89 11.80 3.48
C ILE A 461 -16.05 12.89 2.42
N LYS A 462 -14.98 13.64 2.14
CA LYS A 462 -14.89 14.59 1.03
C LYS A 462 -14.11 13.94 -0.10
N PRO A 463 -14.72 13.73 -1.30
CA PRO A 463 -13.99 13.16 -2.43
C PRO A 463 -12.71 13.93 -2.76
N GLY A 464 -11.60 13.21 -3.00
CA GLY A 464 -10.30 13.80 -3.29
C GLY A 464 -9.51 14.25 -2.06
N SER A 465 -10.03 13.99 -0.84
CA SER A 465 -9.33 14.27 0.42
C SER A 465 -9.11 12.97 1.21
N PRO A 466 -7.89 12.70 1.72
CA PRO A 466 -7.66 11.65 2.70
C PRO A 466 -8.23 11.98 4.10
N SER A 467 -9.17 12.88 4.19
CA SER A 467 -9.81 13.40 5.40
C SER A 467 -8.85 14.25 6.25
N VAL A 468 -8.56 13.86 7.49
CA VAL A 468 -7.85 14.71 8.45
C VAL A 468 -6.54 14.09 8.89
N ALA A 469 -5.63 14.92 9.44
CA ALA A 469 -4.40 14.44 10.05
C ALA A 469 -4.70 13.39 11.14
N VAL A 470 -4.00 12.26 11.09
CA VAL A 470 -4.13 11.24 12.13
C VAL A 470 -3.44 11.72 13.42
N PRO A 471 -4.00 11.46 14.62
CA PRO A 471 -3.35 11.80 15.88
C PRO A 471 -1.86 11.42 15.92
N GLY A 472 -1.02 12.39 16.30
CA GLY A 472 0.43 12.31 16.26
C GLY A 472 1.07 13.10 15.12
N TYR A 473 0.35 13.37 14.03
CA TYR A 473 0.87 14.16 12.91
C TYR A 473 0.37 15.60 12.97
N ASP A 474 1.29 16.54 13.23
CA ASP A 474 1.03 18.00 13.14
C ASP A 474 1.21 18.47 11.70
N VAL A 475 0.20 18.20 10.85
CA VAL A 475 0.23 18.55 9.42
C VAL A 475 0.00 20.04 9.23
N LYS A 476 0.94 20.70 8.54
CA LYS A 476 0.87 22.10 8.13
C LYS A 476 1.05 22.24 6.63
N VAL A 477 0.60 23.36 6.09
CA VAL A 477 0.89 23.77 4.71
C VAL A 477 1.63 25.09 4.78
N LEU A 478 2.82 25.12 4.18
CA LEU A 478 3.70 26.31 4.20
C LEU A 478 3.86 26.87 2.79
N ASP A 479 3.93 28.18 2.71
CA ASP A 479 4.30 28.89 1.50
C ASP A 479 5.83 28.82 1.22
N GLU A 480 6.28 29.43 0.15
CA GLU A 480 7.69 29.44 -0.25
C GLU A 480 8.61 30.16 0.75
N THR A 481 8.06 31.00 1.62
CA THR A 481 8.79 31.71 2.68
C THR A 481 8.78 30.97 4.01
N GLY A 482 8.12 29.79 4.08
CA GLY A 482 7.97 28.98 5.28
C GLY A 482 6.87 29.48 6.22
N GLN A 483 5.97 30.36 5.76
CA GLN A 483 4.84 30.81 6.55
C GLN A 483 3.62 29.92 6.34
N PRO A 484 2.79 29.69 7.37
CA PRO A 484 1.57 28.94 7.25
C PRO A 484 0.61 29.54 6.22
N CYS A 485 0.14 28.72 5.29
CA CYS A 485 -0.89 29.08 4.33
C CYS A 485 -2.25 29.28 4.99
N ALA A 486 -3.07 30.18 4.44
CA ALA A 486 -4.48 30.29 4.82
C ALA A 486 -5.26 29.01 4.40
N PRO A 487 -6.39 28.68 5.06
CA PRO A 487 -7.25 27.59 4.64
C PRO A 487 -7.64 27.70 3.15
N GLY A 488 -7.49 26.58 2.41
CA GLY A 488 -7.73 26.52 0.98
C GLY A 488 -6.60 27.05 0.09
N GLN A 489 -5.53 27.59 0.67
CA GLN A 489 -4.34 28.01 -0.07
C GLN A 489 -3.37 26.81 -0.23
N GLU A 490 -2.88 26.61 -1.46
CA GLU A 490 -1.89 25.58 -1.76
C GLU A 490 -0.48 25.97 -1.30
N GLY A 491 0.28 24.98 -0.84
CA GLY A 491 1.67 25.11 -0.44
C GLY A 491 2.36 23.76 -0.28
N ALA A 492 3.56 23.76 0.32
CA ALA A 492 4.26 22.53 0.68
C ALA A 492 3.64 21.93 1.94
N ILE A 493 3.27 20.64 1.87
CA ILE A 493 2.79 19.93 3.05
C ILE A 493 4.00 19.49 3.88
N VAL A 494 3.99 19.86 5.15
CA VAL A 494 5.03 19.53 6.13
C VAL A 494 4.41 18.95 7.40
N ILE A 495 5.23 18.26 8.20
CA ILE A 495 4.81 17.71 9.49
C ILE A 495 5.68 18.32 10.58
N GLY A 496 5.06 18.91 11.60
CA GLY A 496 5.75 19.42 12.78
C GLY A 496 6.52 18.31 13.51
N LEU A 497 7.72 18.64 13.98
CA LEU A 497 8.54 17.71 14.75
C LEU A 497 8.22 17.82 16.25
N PRO A 498 8.32 16.70 17.00
CA PRO A 498 8.69 15.35 16.57
C PRO A 498 7.58 14.68 15.77
N MET A 499 7.95 13.87 14.77
CA MET A 499 6.98 12.97 14.14
C MET A 499 6.57 11.86 15.12
N PRO A 500 5.35 11.28 14.98
CA PRO A 500 4.88 10.23 15.89
C PRO A 500 5.72 8.95 15.80
N PRO A 501 5.57 8.01 16.79
CA PRO A 501 6.24 6.73 16.73
C PRO A 501 5.86 5.95 15.46
N GLY A 502 6.72 5.03 15.04
CA GLY A 502 6.51 4.23 13.82
C GLY A 502 6.90 4.93 12.54
N THR A 503 7.35 6.19 12.59
CA THR A 503 8.00 6.89 11.46
C THR A 503 9.49 6.55 11.39
N LEU A 504 10.16 6.92 10.26
CA LEU A 504 11.60 6.68 10.16
C LEU A 504 12.38 7.47 11.22
N PRO A 505 13.26 6.84 12.02
CA PRO A 505 14.20 7.58 12.88
C PRO A 505 15.38 8.15 12.08
N THR A 506 15.78 7.50 11.00
CA THR A 506 16.85 7.92 10.09
C THR A 506 16.87 7.08 8.81
N LEU A 507 17.84 7.34 7.92
CA LEU A 507 18.19 6.47 6.79
C LEU A 507 19.35 5.53 7.19
N TRP A 508 19.35 4.34 6.62
CA TRP A 508 20.38 3.33 6.89
C TRP A 508 21.76 3.86 6.53
N ARG A 509 22.65 3.96 7.55
CA ARG A 509 24.04 4.42 7.43
C ARG A 509 24.20 5.80 6.78
N ASP A 510 23.14 6.66 6.77
CA ASP A 510 23.19 7.95 6.07
C ASP A 510 22.33 9.05 6.76
N ASP A 511 22.69 9.35 8.00
CA ASP A 511 22.00 10.37 8.81
C ASP A 511 22.02 11.76 8.14
N GLN A 512 23.12 12.11 7.46
CA GLN A 512 23.21 13.40 6.77
C GLN A 512 22.21 13.51 5.62
N ARG A 513 22.02 12.42 4.86
CA ARG A 513 21.03 12.38 3.78
C ARG A 513 19.60 12.47 4.30
N TYR A 514 19.35 11.95 5.51
CA TYR A 514 18.06 12.16 6.19
C TYR A 514 17.83 13.63 6.50
N VAL A 515 18.80 14.31 7.12
CA VAL A 515 18.72 15.74 7.42
C VAL A 515 18.55 16.57 6.15
N ASP A 516 19.43 16.36 5.16
CA ASP A 516 19.40 17.12 3.90
C ASP A 516 18.12 16.91 3.10
N GLY A 517 17.60 15.69 3.09
CA GLY A 517 16.46 15.33 2.26
C GLY A 517 15.10 15.68 2.85
N TYR A 518 15.00 15.77 4.18
CA TYR A 518 13.69 15.85 4.83
C TYR A 518 13.56 16.96 5.89
N LEU A 519 14.66 17.45 6.47
CA LEU A 519 14.63 18.35 7.64
C LEU A 519 15.22 19.74 7.38
N SER A 520 15.97 19.93 6.29
CA SER A 520 16.70 21.17 6.03
C SER A 520 15.88 22.26 5.35
N ALA A 521 14.75 21.91 4.70
CA ALA A 521 13.97 22.86 3.91
C ALA A 521 13.21 23.87 4.78
N PHE A 522 12.63 23.41 5.90
CA PHE A 522 11.88 24.23 6.84
C PHE A 522 12.26 23.82 8.26
N GLU A 523 12.83 24.75 9.02
CA GLU A 523 13.26 24.49 10.41
C GLU A 523 12.09 24.06 11.30
N GLY A 524 12.25 22.97 12.04
CA GLY A 524 11.22 22.40 12.91
C GLY A 524 10.18 21.52 12.20
N TYR A 525 10.35 21.26 10.90
CA TYR A 525 9.41 20.47 10.12
C TYR A 525 10.09 19.35 9.33
N TYR A 526 9.36 18.25 9.18
CA TYR A 526 9.65 17.22 8.19
C TYR A 526 8.98 17.58 6.86
N LEU A 527 9.76 17.63 5.78
CA LEU A 527 9.28 17.87 4.42
C LEU A 527 8.74 16.59 3.79
N THR A 528 7.44 16.54 3.52
CA THR A 528 6.84 15.36 2.87
C THR A 528 7.21 15.24 1.38
N GLY A 529 7.57 16.36 0.75
CA GLY A 529 7.75 16.46 -0.70
C GLY A 529 6.43 16.41 -1.48
N ASP A 530 5.29 16.50 -0.79
CA ASP A 530 3.97 16.63 -1.37
C ASP A 530 3.47 18.08 -1.23
N GLY A 531 2.75 18.55 -2.24
CA GLY A 531 2.04 19.82 -2.23
C GLY A 531 0.55 19.63 -2.02
N GLY A 532 -0.10 20.60 -1.39
CA GLY A 532 -1.54 20.52 -1.16
C GLY A 532 -2.06 21.67 -0.31
N MET A 533 -3.23 21.48 0.26
CA MET A 533 -3.91 22.46 1.11
C MET A 533 -4.65 21.79 2.26
N VAL A 534 -5.00 22.57 3.26
CA VAL A 534 -5.98 22.22 4.30
C VAL A 534 -7.15 23.16 4.16
N ASP A 535 -8.38 22.63 4.12
CA ASP A 535 -9.56 23.46 3.98
C ASP A 535 -10.03 24.07 5.31
N GLU A 536 -11.09 24.88 5.27
CA GLU A 536 -11.67 25.54 6.46
C GLU A 536 -12.21 24.55 7.52
N ASP A 537 -12.51 23.32 7.13
CA ASP A 537 -12.98 22.27 8.01
C ASP A 537 -11.82 21.35 8.50
N GLY A 538 -10.57 21.64 8.16
CA GLY A 538 -9.37 20.87 8.56
C GLY A 538 -9.09 19.62 7.72
N TYR A 539 -9.76 19.46 6.57
CA TYR A 539 -9.48 18.36 5.65
C TYR A 539 -8.23 18.64 4.82
N VAL A 540 -7.36 17.65 4.77
CA VAL A 540 -6.14 17.67 3.96
C VAL A 540 -6.47 17.32 2.51
N PHE A 541 -5.92 18.05 1.56
CA PHE A 541 -5.98 17.74 0.12
C PHE A 541 -4.56 17.65 -0.40
N VAL A 542 -4.16 16.46 -0.85
CA VAL A 542 -2.85 16.24 -1.47
C VAL A 542 -3.00 16.40 -2.98
N MET A 543 -2.32 17.40 -3.53
CA MET A 543 -2.44 17.77 -4.95
C MET A 543 -1.38 17.09 -5.82
N GLY A 544 -0.30 16.57 -5.22
CA GLY A 544 0.78 15.87 -5.92
C GLY A 544 2.15 16.19 -5.33
N ARG A 545 3.19 15.68 -5.99
CA ARG A 545 4.58 15.93 -5.59
C ARG A 545 4.98 17.37 -5.86
N THR A 546 5.76 17.97 -4.97
CA THR A 546 6.30 19.33 -5.18
C THR A 546 7.29 19.39 -6.35
N ASP A 547 7.94 18.27 -6.69
CA ASP A 547 8.81 18.10 -7.87
C ASP A 547 8.03 17.86 -9.18
N ASP A 548 6.72 17.60 -9.10
CA ASP A 548 5.81 17.50 -10.25
C ASP A 548 5.02 18.80 -10.51
N VAL A 549 5.28 19.87 -9.76
CA VAL A 549 4.70 21.20 -10.02
C VAL A 549 5.28 21.79 -11.29
N LEU A 550 4.42 22.33 -12.15
CA LEU A 550 4.80 22.98 -13.40
C LEU A 550 5.01 24.47 -13.17
N ASN A 551 6.07 25.02 -13.76
CA ASN A 551 6.28 26.47 -13.80
C ASN A 551 5.93 27.02 -15.19
N VAL A 552 4.69 27.50 -15.34
CA VAL A 552 4.17 28.01 -16.61
C VAL A 552 4.10 29.53 -16.57
N ALA A 553 4.99 30.21 -17.26
CA ALA A 553 5.06 31.67 -17.30
C ALA A 553 5.13 32.33 -15.90
N GLY A 554 5.86 31.72 -14.95
CA GLY A 554 5.98 32.20 -13.58
C GLY A 554 4.86 31.76 -12.63
N HIS A 555 3.83 31.04 -13.13
CA HIS A 555 2.78 30.46 -12.31
C HIS A 555 3.12 29.01 -11.98
N ARG A 556 3.06 28.67 -10.68
CA ARG A 556 3.20 27.28 -10.24
C ARG A 556 1.85 26.58 -10.33
N LEU A 557 1.78 25.55 -11.13
CA LEU A 557 0.55 24.79 -11.38
C LEU A 557 0.74 23.33 -11.00
N SER A 558 -0.20 22.79 -10.24
CA SER A 558 -0.22 21.38 -9.89
C SER A 558 -0.61 20.53 -11.11
N THR A 559 0.20 19.51 -11.45
CA THR A 559 -0.20 18.48 -12.41
C THR A 559 -1.46 17.76 -11.94
N GLY A 560 -1.59 17.53 -10.63
CA GLY A 560 -2.73 16.86 -10.02
C GLY A 560 -4.06 17.60 -10.20
N SER A 561 -4.07 18.95 -10.20
CA SER A 561 -5.28 19.74 -10.47
C SER A 561 -5.75 19.56 -11.92
N MET A 562 -4.82 19.57 -12.87
CA MET A 562 -5.15 19.31 -14.27
C MET A 562 -5.59 17.86 -14.50
N GLU A 563 -4.89 16.90 -13.88
CA GLU A 563 -5.24 15.48 -13.94
C GLU A 563 -6.63 15.22 -13.36
N ALA A 564 -7.00 15.88 -12.27
CA ALA A 564 -8.34 15.77 -11.69
C ALA A 564 -9.43 16.27 -12.65
N ALA A 565 -9.20 17.41 -13.31
CA ALA A 565 -10.11 17.93 -14.32
C ALA A 565 -10.24 16.97 -15.51
N ILE A 566 -9.13 16.41 -16.00
CA ILE A 566 -9.09 15.45 -17.11
C ILE A 566 -9.77 14.13 -16.75
N ALA A 567 -9.46 13.56 -15.58
CA ALA A 567 -10.04 12.31 -15.10
C ALA A 567 -11.55 12.36 -14.87
N GLY A 568 -12.10 13.55 -14.61
CA GLY A 568 -13.54 13.77 -14.54
C GLY A 568 -14.28 13.68 -15.87
N HIS A 569 -13.59 13.49 -17.01
CA HIS A 569 -14.23 13.31 -18.30
C HIS A 569 -14.79 11.89 -18.46
N PRO A 570 -16.05 11.71 -18.94
CA PRO A 570 -16.70 10.40 -18.98
C PRO A 570 -15.94 9.34 -19.83
N ASP A 571 -15.21 9.76 -20.85
CA ASP A 571 -14.52 8.87 -21.79
C ASP A 571 -13.06 8.60 -21.43
N VAL A 572 -12.51 9.22 -20.37
CA VAL A 572 -11.13 9.03 -19.90
C VAL A 572 -11.08 7.93 -18.86
N ALA A 573 -10.20 6.94 -19.05
CA ALA A 573 -9.92 5.88 -18.09
C ALA A 573 -8.76 6.24 -17.17
N GLU A 574 -7.68 6.81 -17.74
CA GLU A 574 -6.47 7.22 -17.02
C GLU A 574 -5.87 8.46 -17.68
N CYS A 575 -5.15 9.24 -16.88
CA CYS A 575 -4.42 10.40 -17.42
C CYS A 575 -3.14 10.68 -16.65
N ALA A 576 -2.23 11.39 -17.30
CA ALA A 576 -1.04 11.96 -16.69
C ALA A 576 -0.75 13.32 -17.34
N VAL A 577 -0.28 14.28 -16.54
CA VAL A 577 0.19 15.59 -17.02
C VAL A 577 1.66 15.74 -16.68
N ILE A 578 2.46 16.17 -17.65
CA ILE A 578 3.87 16.52 -17.46
C ILE A 578 4.13 17.95 -17.96
N GLY A 579 5.17 18.58 -17.41
CA GLY A 579 5.72 19.81 -17.95
C GLY A 579 6.78 19.48 -19.01
N VAL A 580 6.60 19.95 -20.22
CA VAL A 580 7.63 19.91 -21.25
C VAL A 580 8.29 21.28 -21.37
N HIS A 581 9.56 21.31 -21.76
CA HIS A 581 10.31 22.56 -21.91
C HIS A 581 9.64 23.49 -22.95
N ASP A 582 9.53 24.78 -22.63
CA ASP A 582 9.04 25.84 -23.53
C ASP A 582 9.94 27.07 -23.36
N ASP A 583 10.55 27.53 -24.46
CA ASP A 583 11.52 28.63 -24.47
C ASP A 583 10.96 29.96 -23.94
N PHE A 584 9.65 30.18 -24.03
CA PHE A 584 9.00 31.44 -23.65
C PHE A 584 8.35 31.36 -22.25
N LYS A 585 7.83 30.19 -21.87
CA LYS A 585 7.04 30.00 -20.66
C LYS A 585 7.78 29.22 -19.56
N GLY A 586 9.00 28.74 -19.85
CA GLY A 586 9.74 27.83 -19.03
C GLY A 586 9.24 26.37 -19.17
N GLN A 587 7.96 26.16 -18.90
CA GLN A 587 7.31 24.87 -19.11
C GLN A 587 5.92 25.04 -19.72
N GLN A 588 5.48 24.02 -20.48
CA GLN A 588 4.13 23.90 -21.02
C GLN A 588 3.53 22.55 -20.58
N PRO A 589 2.30 22.55 -20.05
CA PRO A 589 1.61 21.29 -19.73
C PRO A 589 1.30 20.50 -20.99
N ARG A 590 1.56 19.19 -20.92
CA ARG A 590 1.20 18.19 -21.91
C ARG A 590 0.51 17.03 -21.22
N ALA A 591 -0.70 16.70 -21.65
CA ALA A 591 -1.50 15.63 -21.07
C ALA A 591 -1.44 14.38 -21.93
N PHE A 592 -1.46 13.23 -21.28
CA PHE A 592 -1.58 11.90 -21.88
C PHE A 592 -2.82 11.25 -21.31
N VAL A 593 -3.67 10.70 -22.17
CA VAL A 593 -4.94 10.09 -21.75
C VAL A 593 -5.10 8.70 -22.35
N VAL A 594 -5.56 7.77 -21.52
CA VAL A 594 -6.03 6.46 -21.94
C VAL A 594 -7.55 6.53 -21.96
N LEU A 595 -8.17 6.20 -23.09
CA LEU A 595 -9.62 6.22 -23.23
C LEU A 595 -10.26 4.94 -22.67
N LYS A 596 -11.51 5.06 -22.23
CA LYS A 596 -12.30 3.89 -21.80
C LYS A 596 -12.57 2.94 -22.96
N ALA A 597 -12.69 1.66 -22.64
CA ALA A 597 -13.16 0.67 -23.61
C ALA A 597 -14.56 1.05 -24.11
N GLY A 598 -14.77 1.00 -25.45
CA GLY A 598 -16.07 1.31 -26.07
C GLY A 598 -16.19 2.75 -26.60
N VAL A 599 -15.19 3.60 -26.41
CA VAL A 599 -15.11 4.88 -27.13
C VAL A 599 -14.94 4.57 -28.62
N ALA A 600 -15.79 5.16 -29.48
CA ALA A 600 -15.74 4.89 -30.92
C ALA A 600 -14.47 5.49 -31.56
N GLU A 601 -13.95 4.82 -32.58
CA GLU A 601 -12.86 5.37 -33.39
C GLU A 601 -13.27 6.72 -34.00
N GLY A 602 -12.38 7.70 -33.93
CA GLY A 602 -12.62 9.06 -34.49
C GLY A 602 -13.16 10.06 -33.46
N GLU A 603 -13.51 9.67 -32.26
CA GLU A 603 -13.98 10.58 -31.19
C GLU A 603 -12.85 11.37 -30.51
N GLU A 604 -11.60 11.03 -30.76
CA GLU A 604 -10.44 11.61 -30.10
C GLU A 604 -10.36 13.14 -30.18
N GLU A 605 -10.67 13.71 -31.32
CA GLU A 605 -10.64 15.18 -31.51
C GLU A 605 -11.73 15.89 -30.69
N ARG A 606 -12.93 15.29 -30.60
CA ARG A 606 -13.99 15.80 -29.72
C ARG A 606 -13.54 15.77 -28.27
N ILE A 607 -13.02 14.62 -27.83
CA ILE A 607 -12.56 14.44 -26.46
C ILE A 607 -11.43 15.42 -26.12
N ARG A 608 -10.44 15.62 -27.03
CA ARG A 608 -9.38 16.62 -26.84
C ARG A 608 -9.95 18.04 -26.63
N ALA A 609 -10.90 18.43 -27.44
CA ALA A 609 -11.54 19.75 -27.34
C ALA A 609 -12.30 19.94 -26.03
N GLU A 610 -13.02 18.90 -25.58
CA GLU A 610 -13.73 18.89 -24.32
C GLU A 610 -12.75 18.95 -23.13
N LEU A 611 -11.62 18.23 -23.17
CA LEU A 611 -10.58 18.26 -22.14
C LEU A 611 -9.90 19.63 -22.04
N PHE A 612 -9.60 20.30 -23.17
CA PHE A 612 -9.07 21.67 -23.12
C PHE A 612 -10.06 22.65 -22.47
N THR A 613 -11.34 22.53 -22.79
CA THR A 613 -12.39 23.35 -22.21
C THR A 613 -12.48 23.08 -20.70
N ARG A 614 -12.52 21.83 -20.31
CA ARG A 614 -12.66 21.41 -18.92
C ARG A 614 -11.49 21.88 -18.05
N VAL A 615 -10.25 21.70 -18.48
CA VAL A 615 -9.06 22.19 -17.77
C VAL A 615 -9.08 23.71 -17.65
N ARG A 616 -9.51 24.41 -18.71
CA ARG A 616 -9.64 25.87 -18.69
C ARG A 616 -10.70 26.35 -17.68
N ASP A 617 -11.82 25.65 -17.59
CA ASP A 617 -12.94 26.04 -16.72
C ASP A 617 -12.68 25.68 -15.26
N GLU A 618 -12.03 24.53 -14.98
CA GLU A 618 -11.81 24.03 -13.62
C GLU A 618 -10.48 24.52 -13.00
N VAL A 619 -9.41 24.63 -13.81
CA VAL A 619 -8.08 25.06 -13.35
C VAL A 619 -7.78 26.52 -13.70
N GLY A 620 -8.40 27.02 -14.76
CA GLY A 620 -8.22 28.37 -15.25
C GLY A 620 -7.37 28.46 -16.54
N ALA A 621 -7.50 29.58 -17.25
CA ALA A 621 -6.76 29.85 -18.50
C ALA A 621 -5.23 29.85 -18.28
N VAL A 622 -4.76 30.07 -17.08
CA VAL A 622 -3.35 30.02 -16.68
C VAL A 622 -2.73 28.63 -16.89
N ALA A 623 -3.52 27.55 -16.80
CA ALA A 623 -3.06 26.18 -17.04
C ALA A 623 -2.46 26.00 -18.42
N SER A 624 -2.97 26.75 -19.41
CA SER A 624 -2.39 26.82 -20.79
C SER A 624 -2.12 25.43 -21.40
N LEU A 625 -2.98 24.42 -21.07
CA LEU A 625 -2.91 23.09 -21.69
C LEU A 625 -3.18 23.24 -23.21
N LYS A 626 -2.25 22.79 -24.03
CA LYS A 626 -2.35 22.90 -25.49
C LYS A 626 -2.23 21.58 -26.23
N GLN A 627 -1.76 20.56 -25.53
CA GLN A 627 -1.55 19.25 -26.13
C GLN A 627 -2.10 18.15 -25.23
N VAL A 628 -2.93 17.31 -25.85
CA VAL A 628 -3.46 16.08 -25.23
C VAL A 628 -3.21 14.94 -26.21
N ASP A 629 -2.44 13.97 -25.79
CA ASP A 629 -2.12 12.78 -26.58
C ASP A 629 -2.92 11.59 -26.05
N VAL A 630 -3.62 10.90 -26.95
CA VAL A 630 -4.28 9.65 -26.64
C VAL A 630 -3.26 8.51 -26.77
N VAL A 631 -3.10 7.71 -25.73
CA VAL A 631 -2.13 6.61 -25.64
C VAL A 631 -2.82 5.32 -25.24
N GLN A 632 -2.22 4.18 -25.55
CA GLN A 632 -2.76 2.88 -25.18
C GLN A 632 -2.58 2.57 -23.70
N ALA A 633 -1.45 3.00 -23.12
CA ALA A 633 -1.12 2.83 -21.71
C ALA A 633 -0.20 3.96 -21.21
N LEU A 634 -0.20 4.20 -19.90
CA LEU A 634 0.76 5.08 -19.24
C LEU A 634 1.92 4.27 -18.67
N PRO A 635 3.18 4.76 -18.72
CA PRO A 635 4.30 4.07 -18.13
C PRO A 635 4.18 4.12 -16.61
N LYS A 636 4.12 2.95 -15.99
CA LYS A 636 3.94 2.79 -14.55
C LYS A 636 5.02 1.91 -13.94
N THR A 637 5.27 2.15 -12.67
CA THR A 637 5.95 1.16 -11.85
C THR A 637 5.02 -0.02 -11.60
N ARG A 638 5.57 -1.16 -11.19
CA ARG A 638 4.79 -2.34 -10.77
C ARG A 638 3.86 -2.09 -9.57
N SER A 639 4.08 -1.01 -8.84
CA SER A 639 3.16 -0.52 -7.80
C SER A 639 2.06 0.41 -8.32
N GLY A 640 1.97 0.62 -9.65
CA GLY A 640 0.98 1.46 -10.29
C GLY A 640 1.35 2.95 -10.40
N LYS A 641 2.48 3.39 -9.85
CA LYS A 641 2.91 4.80 -9.90
C LYS A 641 3.35 5.20 -11.30
N ILE A 642 2.77 6.25 -11.84
CA ILE A 642 3.12 6.81 -13.16
C ILE A 642 4.52 7.41 -13.14
N LEU A 643 5.33 7.11 -14.16
CA LEU A 643 6.73 7.51 -14.30
C LEU A 643 6.86 8.91 -14.97
N ARG A 644 6.26 9.95 -14.35
CA ARG A 644 6.24 11.32 -14.92
C ARG A 644 7.63 11.88 -15.17
N LYS A 645 8.59 11.61 -14.27
CA LYS A 645 9.98 12.04 -14.46
C LYS A 645 10.58 11.46 -15.73
N THR A 646 10.43 10.14 -15.95
CA THR A 646 10.92 9.47 -17.18
C THR A 646 10.24 10.03 -18.43
N MET A 647 8.92 10.28 -18.36
CA MET A 647 8.18 10.92 -19.47
C MET A 647 8.73 12.32 -19.79
N ARG A 648 9.01 13.14 -18.77
CA ARG A 648 9.61 14.48 -18.95
C ARG A 648 11.00 14.40 -19.58
N GLU A 649 11.85 13.53 -19.08
CA GLU A 649 13.21 13.35 -19.61
C GLU A 649 13.18 12.96 -21.09
N ILE A 650 12.25 12.06 -21.48
CA ILE A 650 12.05 11.69 -22.89
C ILE A 650 11.55 12.90 -23.72
N ALA A 651 10.58 13.65 -23.19
CA ALA A 651 10.03 14.82 -23.85
C ALA A 651 11.08 15.94 -24.07
N ASP A 652 11.97 16.11 -23.11
CA ASP A 652 13.11 17.06 -23.17
C ASP A 652 14.27 16.54 -24.03
N GLY A 653 14.15 15.39 -24.69
CA GLY A 653 15.21 14.81 -25.53
C GLY A 653 16.43 14.28 -24.75
N LYS A 654 16.29 14.10 -23.44
CA LYS A 654 17.35 13.54 -22.58
C LYS A 654 17.38 12.02 -22.65
N ASP A 655 18.54 11.45 -22.35
CA ASP A 655 18.66 9.98 -22.15
C ASP A 655 17.98 9.63 -20.81
N ALA A 656 16.68 9.28 -20.91
CA ALA A 656 15.91 8.90 -19.75
C ALA A 656 16.40 7.56 -19.18
N VAL A 657 16.73 7.56 -17.90
CA VAL A 657 17.00 6.32 -17.17
C VAL A 657 15.68 5.60 -16.94
N VAL A 658 15.52 4.43 -17.57
CA VAL A 658 14.35 3.58 -17.35
C VAL A 658 14.49 2.92 -15.98
N PRO A 659 13.58 3.22 -15.01
CA PRO A 659 13.66 2.58 -13.71
C PRO A 659 13.46 1.06 -13.83
N GLY A 660 14.26 0.26 -13.14
CA GLY A 660 14.08 -1.20 -13.05
C GLY A 660 12.74 -1.62 -12.43
N THR A 661 12.01 -0.66 -11.84
CA THR A 661 10.68 -0.84 -11.27
C THR A 661 9.54 -0.74 -12.27
N ILE A 662 9.83 -0.42 -13.55
CA ILE A 662 8.79 -0.30 -14.59
C ILE A 662 8.05 -1.63 -14.78
N GLU A 663 6.72 -1.55 -14.94
CA GLU A 663 5.88 -2.73 -15.16
C GLU A 663 6.07 -3.31 -16.56
N ASP A 664 6.01 -2.44 -17.57
CA ASP A 664 6.20 -2.76 -18.99
C ASP A 664 7.02 -1.67 -19.66
N SER A 665 8.23 -1.99 -20.09
CA SER A 665 9.11 -1.05 -20.77
C SER A 665 8.69 -0.75 -22.21
N SER A 666 7.87 -1.59 -22.85
CA SER A 666 7.41 -1.39 -24.23
C SER A 666 6.53 -0.14 -24.37
N VAL A 667 5.83 0.25 -23.30
CA VAL A 667 5.03 1.49 -23.24
C VAL A 667 5.90 2.73 -23.48
N LEU A 668 7.17 2.69 -23.05
CA LEU A 668 8.09 3.81 -23.30
C LEU A 668 8.50 3.96 -24.77
N ASP A 669 8.48 2.87 -25.55
CA ASP A 669 8.81 2.93 -26.98
C ASP A 669 7.71 3.61 -27.77
N GLU A 670 6.44 3.36 -27.42
CA GLU A 670 5.29 4.10 -27.96
C GLU A 670 5.41 5.59 -27.60
N LEU A 671 5.65 5.90 -26.33
CA LEU A 671 5.79 7.27 -25.86
C LEU A 671 6.98 8.01 -26.49
N ARG A 672 8.10 7.35 -26.76
CA ARG A 672 9.24 7.95 -27.49
C ARG A 672 8.84 8.39 -28.88
N GLY A 673 7.95 7.63 -29.56
CA GLY A 673 7.38 8.02 -30.85
C GLY A 673 6.51 9.28 -30.79
N ILE A 674 5.79 9.47 -29.68
CA ILE A 674 4.87 10.61 -29.46
C ILE A 674 5.61 11.83 -28.88
N LEU A 675 6.58 11.61 -27.99
CA LEU A 675 7.27 12.67 -27.24
C LEU A 675 8.45 13.29 -27.99
N ARG A 676 9.11 12.53 -28.86
CA ARG A 676 10.18 13.10 -29.70
C ARG A 676 9.55 13.82 -30.89
N PRO A 677 9.96 15.06 -31.15
CA PRO A 677 9.47 15.84 -32.30
C PRO A 677 9.87 15.21 -33.64
#